data_205a6561c14cc584d6ea418e5f1ab96c
#
_entry.id   205a6561c14cc584d6ea418e5f1ab96c
#
_cell.length_a   1.000
_cell.length_b   1.000
_cell.length_c   1.000
_cell.angle_alpha   90.00
_cell.angle_beta   90.00
_cell.angle_gamma   90.00
#
_symmetry.space_group_name_H-M   'P 1'
#
loop_
_entity.id
_entity.type
_entity.pdbx_description
1 polymer ?
#
loop_
_entity_poly.entity_id
_entity_poly.type
_entity_poly.pdbx_seq_one_letter_code
_entity_poly.pdbx_strand_id
1 'polypeptide(L)'
;MKRLTMRRLAACLLAACLPLLAATPGNGDPLANSPIWQKVKRQDRSLESRSILNYAFQLCEHNAHLERLDELFRLAISMQDRNPDSPHFGNLRWSLKDGVVLDANAVEFCMENGSLIWRKHRDKLTPAQQELLLDLYKFAITGCMNHQVSPAYTNIAIMNFQNLILLGELFDRKDVLDEGKRRLDDFMIHTALNGISEYSSPTYTGVDLGCLHLLWQFTTSPDVRDKAERLLRLFWSDLAASAFIPAGRLAGTHSRDYDYLRGFGLVDTFLKGAGIIPTPDGMTPPQPGPWRNSSWRPGKDITGLAAVTPRFVEQIWGDSRAQNRYLWAGQHIALGVSGACYHNMDIPLAVNFASDSPIPRGYFIADGRRDPYGKKVIPEGGAHMKTLHLKPFWAGVQKGQDALGLVVYRQQDILPTNPTLESHLVLPTGVDEILLNDEPIQLHRGQPLTRLLKPADILFVRSGGGAVGVRIPWSRNILGDNAQAALVWDDNPFGAFRLTIAHHDYWGAPASLQSLPGAALWLRVCDQADSPAAFRRFRRQFAEAPLTASVDGDGTLAVQVRGLDDELALSVAPPFVALASRRPTDTSPRPILAVNGRDLGRDILGDVPGVREHLAELERQRREARQNEVTLSSTTPTVWNAAATPILTQKMTIGKDTAADRGQFVWTPGEPGRRGGGPGSASWQIFVPSTGLYYLWAHVSTPTPDDDSFIVSITDLDQNPVLPRTDWPLVTTGGPWQWSSFPASAPTPIRLPKGRYLLTLHTREDGTKVDRLALTPSPDQP
;
A
#
# COMPACT_ATOMS: atom_id res chain seq x y z
N MET A 1 8.90 -7.80 26.79
CA MET A 1 10.17 -7.49 26.09
C MET A 1 10.08 -7.55 24.55
N LYS A 2 8.89 -7.40 23.94
CA LYS A 2 8.71 -7.48 22.45
C LYS A 2 8.44 -6.13 21.75
N ARG A 3 8.63 -4.99 22.41
CA ARG A 3 8.34 -3.65 21.84
C ARG A 3 9.56 -2.82 21.38
N LEU A 4 10.77 -3.35 21.43
CA LEU A 4 11.98 -2.59 21.07
C LEU A 4 12.49 -2.83 19.63
N THR A 5 11.94 -3.78 18.89
CA THR A 5 12.48 -4.23 17.60
C THR A 5 11.96 -3.45 16.39
N MET A 6 10.85 -2.74 16.48
CA MET A 6 10.29 -2.00 15.33
C MET A 6 10.98 -0.67 14.99
N ARG A 7 11.90 -0.20 15.82
CA ARG A 7 12.48 1.16 15.66
C ARG A 7 13.69 1.26 14.73
N ARG A 8 14.21 0.15 14.17
CA ARG A 8 15.45 0.15 13.35
C ARG A 8 15.29 -0.26 11.89
N LEU A 9 14.08 -0.61 11.45
CA LEU A 9 13.84 -1.20 10.11
C LEU A 9 13.75 -0.21 8.94
N ALA A 10 13.83 1.08 9.17
CA ALA A 10 13.45 2.07 8.16
C ALA A 10 14.60 2.70 7.36
N ALA A 11 15.86 2.36 7.63
CA ALA A 11 17.00 3.11 7.07
C ALA A 11 17.67 2.49 5.83
N CYS A 12 17.30 1.29 5.39
CA CYS A 12 18.11 0.50 4.45
C CYS A 12 17.66 0.47 2.98
N LEU A 13 16.65 1.18 2.54
CA LEU A 13 15.97 0.85 1.27
C LEU A 13 16.37 1.66 0.02
N LEU A 14 17.32 2.56 0.04
CA LEU A 14 17.61 3.42 -1.14
C LEU A 14 19.04 3.61 -1.60
N ALA A 15 19.99 2.92 -1.07
CA ALA A 15 21.34 3.02 -1.63
C ALA A 15 21.50 2.39 -3.04
N ALA A 16 20.50 1.72 -3.56
CA ALA A 16 20.61 0.92 -4.78
C ALA A 16 20.01 1.52 -6.05
N CYS A 17 19.35 2.67 -5.96
CA CYS A 17 18.81 3.41 -7.11
C CYS A 17 19.57 4.72 -7.35
N LEU A 18 20.86 4.79 -7.01
CA LEU A 18 21.67 5.86 -7.53
C LEU A 18 21.74 5.70 -9.06
N PRO A 19 21.33 6.73 -9.84
CA PRO A 19 21.70 6.76 -11.23
C PRO A 19 23.22 6.58 -11.24
N LEU A 20 23.73 5.76 -12.16
CA LEU A 20 25.15 5.88 -12.51
C LEU A 20 25.42 7.37 -12.64
N LEU A 21 26.25 7.88 -11.77
CA LEU A 21 26.79 9.24 -11.88
C LEU A 21 27.08 9.47 -13.37
N ALA A 22 26.32 10.38 -13.98
CA ALA A 22 26.79 11.01 -15.19
C ALA A 22 28.21 11.45 -14.84
N ALA A 23 29.19 10.85 -15.51
CA ALA A 23 30.58 11.08 -15.25
C ALA A 23 30.86 12.58 -15.29
N THR A 24 31.00 13.20 -14.13
CA THR A 24 31.79 14.41 -14.04
C THR A 24 33.19 13.99 -14.51
N PRO A 25 33.82 14.72 -15.39
CA PRO A 25 35.13 14.38 -15.90
C PRO A 25 36.16 14.57 -14.80
N GLY A 26 36.24 13.60 -13.90
CA GLY A 26 37.30 13.41 -12.92
C GLY A 26 37.99 12.10 -13.27
N ASN A 27 39.30 12.16 -13.50
CA ASN A 27 40.20 11.09 -13.91
C ASN A 27 40.19 9.92 -12.89
N GLY A 28 39.27 8.95 -13.01
CA GLY A 28 39.30 7.73 -12.21
C GLY A 28 38.19 6.74 -12.62
N ASP A 29 38.50 5.46 -12.62
CA ASP A 29 37.55 4.38 -12.83
C ASP A 29 36.51 4.35 -11.68
N PRO A 30 35.23 4.62 -11.96
CA PRO A 30 34.17 4.67 -10.92
C PRO A 30 34.01 3.34 -10.19
N LEU A 31 34.27 2.20 -10.86
CA LEU A 31 34.16 0.87 -10.26
C LEU A 31 35.37 0.59 -9.36
N ALA A 32 36.57 1.05 -9.74
CA ALA A 32 37.76 0.92 -8.92
C ALA A 32 37.58 1.60 -7.55
N ASN A 33 36.95 2.78 -7.56
CA ASN A 33 36.77 3.64 -6.39
C ASN A 33 35.36 3.56 -5.78
N SER A 34 34.58 2.53 -6.12
CA SER A 34 33.22 2.33 -5.62
C SER A 34 33.16 2.47 -4.09
N PRO A 35 32.20 3.24 -3.56
CA PRO A 35 31.96 3.33 -2.11
C PRO A 35 31.73 1.94 -1.48
N ILE A 36 31.11 1.01 -2.21
CA ILE A 36 30.89 -0.37 -1.74
C ILE A 36 32.23 -1.09 -1.55
N TRP A 37 33.13 -1.00 -2.54
CA TRP A 37 34.45 -1.60 -2.42
C TRP A 37 35.29 -0.99 -1.29
N GLN A 38 35.17 0.32 -1.07
CA GLN A 38 35.84 0.98 0.06
C GLN A 38 35.30 0.47 1.40
N LYS A 39 33.98 0.25 1.51
CA LYS A 39 33.36 -0.37 2.69
C LYS A 39 33.85 -1.82 2.89
N VAL A 40 33.97 -2.62 1.83
CA VAL A 40 34.49 -3.99 1.90
C VAL A 40 35.89 -3.97 2.48
N LYS A 41 36.81 -3.16 1.93
CA LYS A 41 38.21 -3.04 2.41
C LYS A 41 38.34 -2.61 3.88
N ARG A 42 37.39 -1.81 4.37
CA ARG A 42 37.37 -1.32 5.76
C ARG A 42 36.59 -2.27 6.69
N GLN A 43 36.07 -3.36 6.19
CA GLN A 43 35.17 -4.27 6.95
C GLN A 43 34.02 -3.52 7.62
N ASP A 44 33.45 -2.52 6.92
CA ASP A 44 32.38 -1.68 7.43
C ASP A 44 31.11 -2.51 7.68
N ARG A 45 30.72 -2.58 8.93
CA ARG A 45 29.55 -3.37 9.35
C ARG A 45 28.23 -2.84 8.81
N SER A 46 28.17 -1.62 8.28
CA SER A 46 26.98 -1.06 7.61
C SER A 46 26.81 -1.56 6.18
N LEU A 47 27.70 -2.41 5.68
CA LEU A 47 27.64 -2.96 4.33
C LEU A 47 26.40 -3.87 4.20
N GLU A 48 25.64 -3.67 3.13
CA GLU A 48 24.39 -4.37 2.85
C GLU A 48 24.60 -5.49 1.84
N SER A 49 23.95 -6.64 2.07
CA SER A 49 23.99 -7.82 1.18
C SER A 49 23.54 -7.49 -0.25
N ARG A 50 22.45 -6.73 -0.40
CA ARG A 50 21.97 -6.23 -1.69
C ARG A 50 23.03 -5.40 -2.41
N SER A 51 23.70 -4.51 -1.70
CA SER A 51 24.74 -3.65 -2.27
C SER A 51 25.96 -4.45 -2.74
N ILE A 52 26.32 -5.51 -2.03
CA ILE A 52 27.38 -6.45 -2.41
C ILE A 52 27.06 -7.11 -3.76
N LEU A 53 25.88 -7.70 -3.90
CA LEU A 53 25.49 -8.43 -5.12
C LEU A 53 25.24 -7.48 -6.30
N ASN A 54 24.70 -6.30 -6.06
CA ASN A 54 24.56 -5.28 -7.10
C ASN A 54 25.93 -4.81 -7.61
N TYR A 55 26.90 -4.63 -6.73
CA TYR A 55 28.25 -4.27 -7.14
C TYR A 55 28.93 -5.40 -7.91
N ALA A 56 28.80 -6.65 -7.44
CA ALA A 56 29.29 -7.83 -8.18
C ALA A 56 28.70 -7.90 -9.59
N PHE A 57 27.39 -7.67 -9.73
CA PHE A 57 26.72 -7.62 -11.03
C PHE A 57 27.31 -6.51 -11.93
N GLN A 58 27.55 -5.30 -11.39
CA GLN A 58 28.16 -4.21 -12.15
C GLN A 58 29.58 -4.54 -12.62
N LEU A 59 30.40 -5.19 -11.79
CA LEU A 59 31.72 -5.66 -12.20
C LEU A 59 31.65 -6.60 -13.41
N CYS A 60 30.69 -7.52 -13.38
CA CYS A 60 30.44 -8.44 -14.50
C CYS A 60 29.91 -7.70 -15.75
N GLU A 61 28.98 -6.74 -15.61
CA GLU A 61 28.44 -5.96 -16.72
C GLU A 61 29.57 -5.20 -17.45
N HIS A 62 30.46 -4.59 -16.72
CA HIS A 62 31.56 -3.78 -17.26
C HIS A 62 32.82 -4.59 -17.56
N ASN A 63 32.85 -5.90 -17.26
CA ASN A 63 34.02 -6.77 -17.38
C ASN A 63 35.26 -6.17 -16.72
N ALA A 64 35.11 -5.63 -15.50
CA ALA A 64 36.15 -4.91 -14.76
C ALA A 64 36.26 -5.43 -13.33
N HIS A 65 37.48 -5.50 -12.79
CA HIS A 65 37.77 -5.89 -11.41
C HIS A 65 37.15 -7.23 -10.99
N LEU A 66 37.08 -8.21 -11.89
CA LEU A 66 36.51 -9.52 -11.65
C LEU A 66 37.21 -10.32 -10.53
N GLU A 67 38.47 -9.97 -10.21
CA GLU A 67 39.21 -10.54 -9.09
C GLU A 67 38.58 -10.26 -7.73
N ARG A 68 37.70 -9.24 -7.63
CA ARG A 68 36.97 -8.90 -6.39
C ARG A 68 35.80 -9.80 -6.12
N LEU A 69 35.31 -10.56 -7.10
CA LEU A 69 34.10 -11.37 -6.99
C LEU A 69 34.25 -12.47 -5.93
N ASP A 70 35.45 -13.02 -5.73
CA ASP A 70 35.67 -14.05 -4.68
C ASP A 70 35.36 -13.51 -3.29
N GLU A 71 35.84 -12.30 -2.98
CA GLU A 71 35.60 -11.66 -1.69
C GLU A 71 34.12 -11.28 -1.53
N LEU A 72 33.49 -10.71 -2.58
CA LEU A 72 32.08 -10.30 -2.56
C LEU A 72 31.16 -11.50 -2.37
N PHE A 73 31.39 -12.62 -3.06
CA PHE A 73 30.57 -13.82 -2.90
C PHE A 73 30.74 -14.47 -1.53
N ARG A 74 31.98 -14.59 -1.02
CA ARG A 74 32.22 -15.08 0.34
C ARG A 74 31.55 -14.21 1.39
N LEU A 75 31.58 -12.89 1.20
CA LEU A 75 30.93 -11.95 2.10
C LEU A 75 29.40 -12.11 2.07
N ALA A 76 28.78 -12.22 0.89
CA ALA A 76 27.34 -12.49 0.76
C ALA A 76 26.95 -13.85 1.43
N ILE A 77 27.75 -14.90 1.21
CA ILE A 77 27.58 -16.19 1.85
C ILE A 77 27.64 -16.10 3.38
N SER A 78 28.57 -15.30 3.92
CA SER A 78 28.69 -15.09 5.36
C SER A 78 27.49 -14.38 6.01
N MET A 79 26.66 -13.71 5.20
CA MET A 79 25.43 -13.04 5.62
C MET A 79 24.18 -13.93 5.51
N GLN A 80 24.33 -15.11 4.95
CA GLN A 80 23.22 -16.05 4.74
C GLN A 80 22.94 -16.86 6.01
N ASP A 81 21.67 -17.03 6.35
CA ASP A 81 21.24 -17.92 7.42
C ASP A 81 21.29 -19.37 6.90
N ARG A 82 22.19 -20.15 7.43
CA ARG A 82 22.43 -21.55 7.04
C ARG A 82 22.05 -22.55 8.13
N ASN A 83 21.41 -22.07 9.20
CA ASN A 83 20.88 -22.96 10.22
C ASN A 83 19.54 -23.58 9.76
N PRO A 84 19.45 -24.90 9.56
CA PRO A 84 18.23 -25.55 9.09
C PRO A 84 17.05 -25.42 10.07
N ASP A 85 17.32 -25.19 11.35
CA ASP A 85 16.30 -24.99 12.38
C ASP A 85 15.81 -23.54 12.47
N SER A 86 16.40 -22.63 11.68
CA SER A 86 15.98 -21.23 11.67
C SER A 86 14.72 -21.02 10.85
N PRO A 87 13.77 -20.21 11.30
CA PRO A 87 12.62 -19.80 10.50
C PRO A 87 13.01 -18.99 9.26
N HIS A 88 14.27 -18.53 9.19
CA HIS A 88 14.82 -17.77 8.07
C HIS A 88 15.88 -18.55 7.29
N PHE A 89 15.86 -19.88 7.40
CA PHE A 89 16.82 -20.73 6.70
C PHE A 89 16.89 -20.41 5.20
N GLY A 90 18.10 -20.10 4.72
CA GLY A 90 18.37 -19.73 3.34
C GLY A 90 18.29 -18.21 3.04
N ASN A 91 17.72 -17.40 3.94
CA ASN A 91 17.61 -15.96 3.76
C ASN A 91 18.94 -15.23 4.07
N LEU A 92 19.03 -13.93 3.76
CA LEU A 92 20.18 -13.09 4.01
C LEU A 92 19.87 -12.01 5.06
N ARG A 93 20.87 -11.63 5.84
CA ARG A 93 20.84 -10.42 6.66
C ARG A 93 20.91 -9.20 5.75
N TRP A 94 20.21 -8.12 6.12
CA TRP A 94 20.33 -6.86 5.36
C TRP A 94 21.73 -6.28 5.42
N SER A 95 22.36 -6.27 6.59
CA SER A 95 23.69 -5.72 6.75
C SER A 95 24.60 -6.58 7.64
N LEU A 96 25.90 -6.41 7.51
CA LEU A 96 26.89 -7.11 8.33
C LEU A 96 26.76 -6.84 9.83
N LYS A 97 26.16 -5.70 10.23
CA LYS A 97 25.94 -5.38 11.66
C LYS A 97 24.81 -6.21 12.29
N ASP A 98 23.93 -6.78 11.45
CA ASP A 98 22.81 -7.57 11.94
C ASP A 98 23.33 -8.96 12.36
N GLY A 99 23.02 -9.39 13.58
CA GLY A 99 23.46 -10.68 14.08
C GLY A 99 22.66 -11.85 13.48
N VAL A 100 21.39 -11.56 13.11
CA VAL A 100 20.42 -12.51 12.58
C VAL A 100 19.63 -11.86 11.43
N VAL A 101 18.87 -12.63 10.69
CA VAL A 101 17.89 -12.11 9.73
C VAL A 101 16.79 -11.40 10.50
N LEU A 102 16.66 -10.09 10.30
CA LEU A 102 15.65 -9.24 10.95
C LEU A 102 14.43 -8.99 10.07
N ASP A 103 14.60 -9.14 8.76
CA ASP A 103 13.58 -8.89 7.74
C ASP A 103 13.77 -9.90 6.62
N ALA A 104 12.75 -10.72 6.39
CA ALA A 104 12.79 -11.80 5.41
C ALA A 104 12.84 -11.31 3.96
N ASN A 105 12.60 -10.02 3.69
CA ASN A 105 12.64 -9.47 2.33
C ASN A 105 14.07 -9.39 1.73
N ALA A 106 15.12 -9.59 2.53
CA ALA A 106 16.49 -9.38 2.07
C ALA A 106 16.87 -10.29 0.91
N VAL A 107 16.44 -11.57 0.94
CA VAL A 107 16.77 -12.55 -0.11
C VAL A 107 16.18 -12.14 -1.46
N GLU A 108 14.97 -11.61 -1.50
CA GLU A 108 14.32 -11.17 -2.74
C GLU A 108 15.12 -10.03 -3.39
N PHE A 109 15.46 -9.01 -2.62
CA PHE A 109 16.26 -7.89 -3.12
C PHE A 109 17.69 -8.29 -3.53
N CYS A 110 18.27 -9.30 -2.91
CA CYS A 110 19.57 -9.83 -3.28
C CYS A 110 19.54 -10.58 -4.60
N MET A 111 18.47 -11.37 -4.82
CA MET A 111 18.38 -12.23 -6.00
C MET A 111 17.85 -11.50 -7.24
N GLU A 112 17.19 -10.35 -7.11
CA GLU A 112 16.76 -9.51 -8.24
C GLU A 112 17.87 -9.34 -9.29
N ASN A 113 19.03 -8.83 -8.89
CA ASN A 113 20.19 -8.70 -9.76
C ASN A 113 21.22 -9.83 -9.56
N GLY A 114 21.24 -10.44 -8.37
CA GLY A 114 22.15 -11.54 -8.06
C GLY A 114 21.99 -12.72 -9.04
N SER A 115 20.75 -13.07 -9.40
CA SER A 115 20.48 -14.14 -10.36
C SER A 115 20.99 -13.83 -11.79
N LEU A 116 21.09 -12.56 -12.15
CA LEU A 116 21.59 -12.13 -13.45
C LEU A 116 23.08 -12.34 -13.62
N ILE A 117 23.86 -12.40 -12.55
CA ILE A 117 25.30 -12.68 -12.62
C ILE A 117 25.54 -14.02 -13.33
N TRP A 118 24.82 -15.05 -12.93
CA TRP A 118 24.93 -16.36 -13.59
C TRP A 118 24.34 -16.36 -14.98
N ARG A 119 23.15 -15.83 -15.13
CA ARG A 119 22.40 -15.86 -16.39
C ARG A 119 23.12 -15.15 -17.54
N LYS A 120 23.78 -14.02 -17.26
CA LYS A 120 24.40 -13.16 -18.28
C LYS A 120 25.93 -13.30 -18.35
N HIS A 121 26.56 -13.70 -17.28
CA HIS A 121 28.01 -13.52 -17.10
C HIS A 121 28.74 -14.76 -16.57
N ARG A 122 28.05 -15.93 -16.55
CA ARG A 122 28.69 -17.18 -16.07
C ARG A 122 30.05 -17.43 -16.71
N ASP A 123 30.15 -17.16 -18.00
CA ASP A 123 31.37 -17.42 -18.78
C ASP A 123 32.55 -16.50 -18.41
N LYS A 124 32.29 -15.41 -17.68
CA LYS A 124 33.31 -14.49 -17.16
C LYS A 124 33.84 -14.92 -15.78
N LEU A 125 33.17 -15.85 -15.13
CA LEU A 125 33.52 -16.31 -13.80
C LEU A 125 34.51 -17.45 -13.84
N THR A 126 35.51 -17.42 -12.96
CA THR A 126 36.39 -18.57 -12.74
C THR A 126 35.59 -19.75 -12.15
N PRO A 127 36.10 -21.01 -12.30
CA PRO A 127 35.42 -22.17 -11.67
C PRO A 127 35.18 -21.99 -10.17
N ALA A 128 36.12 -21.43 -9.41
CA ALA A 128 35.95 -21.17 -7.99
C ALA A 128 34.85 -20.12 -7.70
N GLN A 129 34.74 -19.06 -8.51
CA GLN A 129 33.68 -18.07 -8.41
C GLN A 129 32.32 -18.66 -8.74
N GLN A 130 32.27 -19.55 -9.74
CA GLN A 130 31.04 -20.28 -10.08
C GLN A 130 30.57 -21.17 -8.90
N GLU A 131 31.48 -21.90 -8.25
CA GLU A 131 31.15 -22.73 -7.08
C GLU A 131 30.58 -21.88 -5.92
N LEU A 132 31.22 -20.76 -5.60
CA LEU A 132 30.73 -19.85 -4.56
C LEU A 132 29.34 -19.31 -4.87
N LEU A 133 29.11 -18.93 -6.12
CA LEU A 133 27.82 -18.37 -6.53
C LEU A 133 26.72 -19.43 -6.53
N LEU A 134 27.02 -20.67 -6.97
CA LEU A 134 26.09 -21.79 -6.88
C LEU A 134 25.74 -22.16 -5.44
N ASP A 135 26.73 -22.13 -4.54
CA ASP A 135 26.50 -22.35 -3.12
C ASP A 135 25.59 -21.27 -2.52
N LEU A 136 25.78 -20.00 -2.88
CA LEU A 136 24.88 -18.90 -2.49
C LEU A 136 23.45 -19.15 -2.97
N TYR A 137 23.26 -19.50 -4.25
CA TYR A 137 21.96 -19.68 -4.84
C TYR A 137 21.19 -20.86 -4.25
N LYS A 138 21.86 -21.97 -3.93
CA LYS A 138 21.25 -23.13 -3.30
C LYS A 138 20.44 -22.75 -2.05
N PHE A 139 21.02 -21.94 -1.20
CA PHE A 139 20.35 -21.48 0.02
C PHE A 139 19.38 -20.31 -0.24
N ALA A 140 19.70 -19.40 -1.16
CA ALA A 140 18.80 -18.30 -1.51
C ALA A 140 17.48 -18.80 -2.11
N ILE A 141 17.50 -19.86 -2.94
CA ILE A 141 16.28 -20.52 -3.42
C ILE A 141 15.43 -21.01 -2.26
N THR A 142 16.07 -21.69 -1.28
CA THR A 142 15.36 -22.15 -0.07
C THR A 142 14.79 -20.97 0.72
N GLY A 143 15.53 -19.86 0.85
CA GLY A 143 15.05 -18.65 1.49
C GLY A 143 13.82 -18.04 0.81
N CYS A 144 13.82 -17.95 -0.53
CA CYS A 144 12.66 -17.50 -1.31
C CYS A 144 11.45 -18.44 -1.20
N MET A 145 11.70 -19.77 -1.18
CA MET A 145 10.64 -20.78 -1.01
C MET A 145 9.98 -20.69 0.37
N ASN A 146 10.78 -20.55 1.42
CA ASN A 146 10.33 -20.47 2.80
C ASN A 146 9.63 -19.13 3.12
N HIS A 147 9.98 -18.06 2.42
CA HIS A 147 9.35 -16.76 2.63
C HIS A 147 7.94 -16.75 2.00
N GLN A 148 6.92 -16.91 2.85
CA GLN A 148 5.51 -16.86 2.44
C GLN A 148 5.06 -15.41 2.37
N VAL A 149 4.85 -14.89 1.14
CA VAL A 149 4.50 -13.50 0.89
C VAL A 149 3.04 -13.40 0.46
N SER A 150 2.29 -12.50 1.10
CA SER A 150 0.93 -12.17 0.66
C SER A 150 0.95 -11.42 -0.67
N PRO A 151 0.07 -11.74 -1.64
CA PRO A 151 -0.11 -10.96 -2.87
C PRO A 151 -0.41 -9.47 -2.64
N ALA A 152 -0.98 -9.12 -1.49
CA ALA A 152 -1.22 -7.72 -1.09
C ALA A 152 0.08 -6.95 -0.74
N TYR A 153 1.18 -7.63 -0.48
CA TYR A 153 2.49 -7.00 -0.32
C TYR A 153 3.18 -6.95 -1.69
N THR A 154 2.71 -6.04 -2.53
CA THR A 154 2.91 -6.00 -3.98
C THR A 154 4.35 -6.20 -4.40
N ASN A 155 5.28 -5.35 -3.93
CA ASN A 155 6.66 -5.37 -4.37
C ASN A 155 7.40 -6.66 -3.98
N ILE A 156 7.19 -7.19 -2.78
CA ILE A 156 7.85 -8.41 -2.33
C ILE A 156 7.25 -9.64 -3.01
N ALA A 157 5.93 -9.66 -3.22
CA ALA A 157 5.27 -10.74 -3.94
C ALA A 157 5.81 -10.85 -5.38
N ILE A 158 5.94 -9.72 -6.09
CA ILE A 158 6.47 -9.68 -7.45
C ILE A 158 7.93 -10.14 -7.49
N MET A 159 8.79 -9.63 -6.60
CA MET A 159 10.19 -10.08 -6.51
C MET A 159 10.30 -11.56 -6.18
N ASN A 160 9.47 -12.07 -5.28
CA ASN A 160 9.52 -13.44 -4.85
C ASN A 160 9.17 -14.40 -6.01
N PHE A 161 8.01 -14.22 -6.67
CA PHE A 161 7.68 -15.11 -7.80
C PHE A 161 8.64 -14.94 -8.99
N GLN A 162 9.12 -13.73 -9.27
CA GLN A 162 10.15 -13.49 -10.29
C GLN A 162 11.42 -14.29 -10.00
N ASN A 163 11.92 -14.23 -8.77
CA ASN A 163 13.12 -14.97 -8.37
C ASN A 163 12.91 -16.49 -8.44
N LEU A 164 11.79 -17.01 -7.93
CA LEU A 164 11.48 -18.44 -7.97
C LEU A 164 11.38 -18.96 -9.41
N ILE A 165 10.69 -18.25 -10.30
CA ILE A 165 10.55 -18.64 -11.70
C ILE A 165 11.93 -18.65 -12.39
N LEU A 166 12.66 -17.53 -12.30
CA LEU A 166 13.92 -17.40 -13.02
C LEU A 166 15.01 -18.32 -12.48
N LEU A 167 15.07 -18.57 -11.17
CA LEU A 167 16.01 -19.52 -10.56
C LEU A 167 15.56 -20.97 -10.81
N GLY A 168 14.26 -21.25 -10.77
CA GLY A 168 13.72 -22.57 -11.11
C GLY A 168 14.04 -22.99 -12.53
N GLU A 169 13.86 -22.08 -13.51
CA GLU A 169 14.24 -22.31 -14.90
C GLU A 169 15.77 -22.42 -15.09
N LEU A 170 16.54 -21.60 -14.36
CA LEU A 170 17.99 -21.56 -14.49
C LEU A 170 18.67 -22.85 -14.04
N PHE A 171 18.13 -23.50 -13.00
CA PHE A 171 18.70 -24.70 -12.39
C PHE A 171 17.86 -25.97 -12.62
N ASP A 172 16.90 -25.92 -13.57
CA ASP A 172 16.00 -27.03 -13.88
C ASP A 172 15.31 -27.63 -12.64
N ARG A 173 14.92 -26.71 -11.70
CA ARG A 173 14.22 -27.07 -10.46
C ARG A 173 12.71 -26.90 -10.68
N LYS A 174 12.08 -27.99 -11.13
CA LYS A 174 10.64 -28.01 -11.41
C LYS A 174 9.79 -27.61 -10.20
N ASP A 175 10.13 -28.06 -9.00
CA ASP A 175 9.45 -27.72 -7.74
C ASP A 175 9.46 -26.22 -7.46
N VAL A 176 10.59 -25.56 -7.69
CA VAL A 176 10.78 -24.11 -7.50
C VAL A 176 10.01 -23.32 -8.58
N LEU A 177 10.09 -23.78 -9.82
CA LEU A 177 9.39 -23.16 -10.96
C LEU A 177 7.86 -23.26 -10.79
N ASP A 178 7.35 -24.42 -10.41
CA ASP A 178 5.91 -24.63 -10.21
C ASP A 178 5.38 -23.74 -9.06
N GLU A 179 6.12 -23.63 -7.95
CA GLU A 179 5.76 -22.73 -6.86
C GLU A 179 5.80 -21.25 -7.29
N GLY A 180 6.81 -20.85 -8.05
CA GLY A 180 6.89 -19.49 -8.61
C GLY A 180 5.70 -19.17 -9.53
N LYS A 181 5.32 -20.09 -10.42
CA LYS A 181 4.14 -19.96 -11.29
C LYS A 181 2.85 -19.87 -10.48
N ARG A 182 2.70 -20.71 -9.45
CA ARG A 182 1.54 -20.67 -8.57
C ARG A 182 1.42 -19.31 -7.86
N ARG A 183 2.53 -18.75 -7.35
CA ARG A 183 2.53 -17.42 -6.69
C ARG A 183 2.22 -16.28 -7.68
N LEU A 184 2.68 -16.37 -8.92
CA LEU A 184 2.30 -15.45 -9.99
C LEU A 184 0.79 -15.51 -10.26
N ASP A 185 0.20 -16.71 -10.33
CA ASP A 185 -1.24 -16.87 -10.52
C ASP A 185 -2.05 -16.31 -9.34
N ASP A 186 -1.63 -16.60 -8.11
CA ASP A 186 -2.23 -16.01 -6.90
C ASP A 186 -2.19 -14.48 -6.93
N PHE A 187 -1.07 -13.89 -7.36
CA PHE A 187 -0.92 -12.45 -7.49
C PHE A 187 -1.84 -11.86 -8.57
N MET A 188 -1.96 -12.51 -9.73
CA MET A 188 -2.85 -12.05 -10.80
C MET A 188 -4.31 -12.13 -10.38
N ILE A 189 -4.74 -13.20 -9.71
CA ILE A 189 -6.09 -13.35 -9.16
C ILE A 189 -6.37 -12.27 -8.12
N HIS A 190 -5.43 -12.07 -7.19
CA HIS A 190 -5.56 -11.01 -6.19
C HIS A 190 -5.72 -9.62 -6.83
N THR A 191 -4.88 -9.32 -7.83
CA THR A 191 -4.89 -8.02 -8.51
C THR A 191 -6.18 -7.82 -9.32
N ALA A 192 -6.70 -8.88 -9.94
CA ALA A 192 -7.97 -8.82 -10.66
C ALA A 192 -9.20 -8.62 -9.74
N LEU A 193 -9.10 -9.06 -8.49
CA LEU A 193 -10.17 -8.90 -7.49
C LEU A 193 -10.05 -7.57 -6.73
N ASN A 194 -8.83 -7.19 -6.34
CA ASN A 194 -8.54 -6.18 -5.32
C ASN A 194 -7.67 -5.02 -5.81
N GLY A 195 -7.21 -5.05 -7.06
CA GLY A 195 -6.29 -4.04 -7.60
C GLY A 195 -4.86 -4.16 -7.05
N ILE A 196 -4.07 -3.10 -7.28
CA ILE A 196 -2.68 -3.01 -6.82
C ILE A 196 -2.68 -2.42 -5.41
N SER A 197 -2.33 -3.20 -4.40
CA SER A 197 -2.43 -2.78 -2.99
C SER A 197 -1.45 -1.64 -2.63
N GLU A 198 -0.21 -1.68 -3.11
CA GLU A 198 0.75 -0.57 -2.98
C GLU A 198 0.56 0.41 -4.15
N TYR A 199 -0.62 1.04 -4.22
CA TYR A 199 -1.05 1.87 -5.35
C TYR A 199 -0.13 3.07 -5.59
N SER A 200 0.23 3.30 -6.84
CA SER A 200 0.99 4.48 -7.33
C SER A 200 2.17 4.89 -6.44
N SER A 201 2.87 3.92 -5.85
CA SER A 201 4.03 4.22 -5.03
C SER A 201 5.17 4.76 -5.90
N PRO A 202 5.69 5.97 -5.63
CA PRO A 202 6.78 6.55 -6.43
C PRO A 202 8.05 5.69 -6.41
N THR A 203 8.26 4.93 -5.36
CA THR A 203 9.42 4.04 -5.21
C THR A 203 9.10 2.60 -5.63
N TYR A 204 8.05 2.00 -5.04
CA TYR A 204 7.83 0.56 -5.18
C TYR A 204 7.25 0.16 -6.53
N THR A 205 6.40 0.98 -7.13
CA THR A 205 5.96 0.69 -8.52
C THR A 205 7.14 0.63 -9.50
N GLY A 206 8.22 1.39 -9.23
CA GLY A 206 9.47 1.28 -10.00
C GLY A 206 10.23 -0.03 -9.76
N VAL A 207 10.19 -0.57 -8.54
CA VAL A 207 10.73 -1.91 -8.22
C VAL A 207 9.90 -2.99 -8.92
N ASP A 208 8.58 -2.89 -8.84
CA ASP A 208 7.64 -3.82 -9.50
C ASP A 208 7.90 -3.90 -11.01
N LEU A 209 7.99 -2.75 -11.67
CA LEU A 209 8.34 -2.68 -13.08
C LEU A 209 9.70 -3.30 -13.36
N GLY A 210 10.70 -3.04 -12.49
CA GLY A 210 12.01 -3.65 -12.61
C GLY A 210 11.95 -5.17 -12.68
N CYS A 211 11.28 -5.78 -11.72
CA CYS A 211 11.12 -7.23 -11.63
C CYS A 211 10.31 -7.80 -12.81
N LEU A 212 9.20 -7.14 -13.18
CA LEU A 212 8.36 -7.59 -14.29
C LEU A 212 9.09 -7.51 -15.64
N HIS A 213 9.92 -6.47 -15.86
CA HIS A 213 10.78 -6.37 -17.03
C HIS A 213 11.79 -7.52 -17.11
N LEU A 214 12.42 -7.89 -15.99
CA LEU A 214 13.36 -9.01 -15.93
C LEU A 214 12.64 -10.36 -16.16
N LEU A 215 11.49 -10.54 -15.54
CA LEU A 215 10.68 -11.76 -15.72
C LEU A 215 10.27 -11.94 -17.20
N TRP A 216 9.71 -10.87 -17.81
CA TRP A 216 9.31 -10.92 -19.21
C TRP A 216 10.46 -11.25 -20.16
N GLN A 217 11.62 -10.64 -19.91
CA GLN A 217 12.81 -10.80 -20.77
C GLN A 217 13.42 -12.19 -20.66
N PHE A 218 13.52 -12.73 -19.45
CA PHE A 218 14.38 -13.89 -19.19
C PHE A 218 13.63 -15.21 -18.99
N THR A 219 12.33 -15.21 -18.76
CA THR A 219 11.57 -16.46 -18.67
C THR A 219 11.57 -17.20 -19.99
N THR A 220 11.75 -18.51 -19.91
CA THR A 220 11.61 -19.43 -21.03
C THR A 220 10.18 -19.94 -21.22
N SER A 221 9.31 -19.74 -20.22
CA SER A 221 7.91 -20.18 -20.23
C SER A 221 7.02 -19.16 -20.94
N PRO A 222 6.38 -19.50 -22.09
CA PRO A 222 5.53 -18.55 -22.84
C PRO A 222 4.33 -18.03 -22.05
N ASP A 223 3.71 -18.86 -21.22
CA ASP A 223 2.59 -18.52 -20.34
C ASP A 223 2.99 -17.50 -19.27
N VAL A 224 4.17 -17.65 -18.69
CA VAL A 224 4.73 -16.68 -17.72
C VAL A 224 5.03 -15.36 -18.42
N ARG A 225 5.56 -15.39 -19.64
CA ARG A 225 5.87 -14.18 -20.41
C ARG A 225 4.59 -13.39 -20.74
N ASP A 226 3.51 -14.04 -21.17
CA ASP A 226 2.22 -13.39 -21.40
C ASP A 226 1.68 -12.74 -20.12
N LYS A 227 1.69 -13.46 -19.01
CA LYS A 227 1.27 -12.93 -17.70
C LYS A 227 2.11 -11.73 -17.26
N ALA A 228 3.43 -11.80 -17.40
CA ALA A 228 4.34 -10.70 -17.10
C ALA A 228 4.07 -9.48 -17.98
N GLU A 229 3.76 -9.69 -19.28
CA GLU A 229 3.38 -8.60 -20.19
C GLU A 229 2.07 -7.91 -19.77
N ARG A 230 1.07 -8.69 -19.37
CA ARG A 230 -0.20 -8.12 -18.89
C ARG A 230 0.00 -7.30 -17.62
N LEU A 231 0.81 -7.77 -16.68
CA LEU A 231 1.16 -7.00 -15.48
C LEU A 231 1.95 -5.74 -15.86
N LEU A 232 2.94 -5.82 -16.76
CA LEU A 232 3.64 -4.64 -17.29
C LEU A 232 2.65 -3.63 -17.89
N ARG A 233 1.72 -4.07 -18.73
CA ARG A 233 0.69 -3.20 -19.31
C ARG A 233 -0.18 -2.54 -18.24
N LEU A 234 -0.59 -3.27 -17.19
CA LEU A 234 -1.39 -2.74 -16.09
C LEU A 234 -0.62 -1.66 -15.31
N PHE A 235 0.60 -1.98 -14.86
CA PHE A 235 1.41 -1.05 -14.06
C PHE A 235 1.81 0.20 -14.86
N TRP A 236 2.15 0.05 -16.13
CA TRP A 236 2.46 1.17 -17.00
C TRP A 236 1.21 2.01 -17.33
N SER A 237 0.04 1.40 -17.46
CA SER A 237 -1.22 2.14 -17.65
C SER A 237 -1.56 2.97 -16.41
N ASP A 238 -1.36 2.43 -15.21
CA ASP A 238 -1.53 3.17 -13.96
C ASP A 238 -0.57 4.38 -13.89
N LEU A 239 0.73 4.17 -14.17
CA LEU A 239 1.71 5.26 -14.16
C LEU A 239 1.40 6.32 -15.21
N ALA A 240 1.07 5.93 -16.45
CA ALA A 240 0.76 6.86 -17.50
C ALA A 240 -0.53 7.65 -17.22
N ALA A 241 -1.57 6.98 -16.71
CA ALA A 241 -2.82 7.64 -16.31
C ALA A 241 -2.62 8.59 -15.11
N SER A 242 -1.65 8.31 -14.25
CA SER A 242 -1.34 9.14 -13.07
C SER A 242 -0.27 10.19 -13.33
N ALA A 243 0.44 10.16 -14.47
CA ALA A 243 1.45 11.14 -14.79
C ALA A 243 0.83 12.53 -15.05
N PHE A 244 1.35 13.56 -14.42
CA PHE A 244 0.97 14.96 -14.66
C PHE A 244 2.11 15.68 -15.38
N ILE A 245 2.02 15.71 -16.71
CA ILE A 245 3.07 16.22 -17.59
C ILE A 245 3.49 17.66 -17.21
N PRO A 246 2.55 18.59 -16.91
CA PRO A 246 2.90 19.98 -16.58
C PRO A 246 3.76 20.14 -15.32
N ALA A 247 3.73 19.17 -14.42
CA ALA A 247 4.58 19.17 -13.22
C ALA A 247 5.76 18.19 -13.33
N GLY A 248 5.87 17.44 -14.43
CA GLY A 248 6.96 16.49 -14.68
C GLY A 248 7.02 15.33 -13.69
N ARG A 249 5.89 14.84 -13.16
CA ARG A 249 5.84 13.78 -12.13
C ARG A 249 4.48 13.08 -12.06
N LEU A 250 4.35 12.10 -11.16
CA LEU A 250 3.05 11.56 -10.78
C LEU A 250 2.23 12.59 -10.03
N ALA A 251 0.91 12.57 -10.22
CA ALA A 251 -0.05 13.37 -9.48
C ALA A 251 -0.96 12.52 -8.59
N GLY A 252 -1.62 13.19 -7.66
CA GLY A 252 -2.60 12.59 -6.77
C GLY A 252 -1.99 11.88 -5.58
N THR A 253 -2.71 10.88 -5.09
CA THR A 253 -2.36 10.14 -3.88
C THR A 253 -1.36 9.04 -4.17
N HIS A 254 -0.47 8.81 -3.22
CA HIS A 254 0.57 7.79 -3.31
C HIS A 254 0.59 6.92 -2.06
N SER A 255 0.71 5.62 -2.22
CA SER A 255 1.09 4.76 -1.11
C SER A 255 2.59 4.79 -0.90
N ARG A 256 3.04 4.67 0.35
CA ARG A 256 4.46 4.60 0.72
C ARG A 256 5.31 5.64 -0.02
N ASP A 257 4.89 6.88 0.05
CA ASP A 257 5.61 8.03 -0.49
C ASP A 257 6.76 8.39 0.46
N TYR A 258 7.98 8.47 -0.06
CA TYR A 258 9.19 8.74 0.72
C TYR A 258 9.75 10.14 0.51
N ASP A 259 9.17 10.90 -0.40
CA ASP A 259 9.52 12.30 -0.64
C ASP A 259 8.27 13.18 -0.62
N TYR A 260 7.75 13.43 0.57
CA TYR A 260 6.48 14.16 0.77
C TYR A 260 6.42 15.51 0.05
N LEU A 261 7.53 16.24 0.04
CA LEU A 261 7.58 17.57 -0.60
C LEU A 261 7.47 17.48 -2.11
N ARG A 262 8.21 16.55 -2.75
CA ARG A 262 8.35 16.52 -4.20
C ARG A 262 7.56 15.40 -4.87
N GLY A 263 7.31 14.31 -4.15
CA GLY A 263 6.71 13.10 -4.69
C GLY A 263 7.62 12.33 -5.65
N PHE A 264 8.93 12.44 -5.49
CA PHE A 264 9.89 11.73 -6.32
C PHE A 264 10.14 10.30 -5.86
N GLY A 265 10.45 9.45 -6.82
CA GLY A 265 10.86 8.08 -6.59
C GLY A 265 11.46 7.44 -7.83
N LEU A 266 11.61 6.12 -7.79
CA LEU A 266 12.19 5.35 -8.89
C LEU A 266 11.37 5.45 -10.18
N VAL A 267 10.06 5.61 -10.08
CA VAL A 267 9.15 5.74 -11.23
C VAL A 267 9.47 6.92 -12.13
N ASP A 268 10.06 8.00 -11.60
CA ASP A 268 10.40 9.17 -12.41
C ASP A 268 11.43 8.84 -13.50
N THR A 269 12.36 7.92 -13.23
CA THR A 269 13.32 7.47 -14.24
C THR A 269 12.65 6.65 -15.34
N PHE A 270 11.65 5.85 -15.00
CA PHE A 270 10.85 5.09 -15.97
C PHE A 270 9.99 6.01 -16.83
N LEU A 271 9.29 6.96 -16.21
CA LEU A 271 8.43 7.91 -16.92
C LEU A 271 9.21 8.80 -17.88
N LYS A 272 10.39 9.31 -17.46
CA LYS A 272 11.30 10.07 -18.32
C LYS A 272 11.87 9.22 -19.45
N GLY A 273 12.32 8.02 -19.13
CA GLY A 273 12.83 7.06 -20.13
C GLY A 273 11.79 6.67 -21.18
N ALA A 274 10.51 6.61 -20.82
CA ALA A 274 9.39 6.37 -21.74
C ALA A 274 8.92 7.61 -22.49
N GLY A 275 9.46 8.80 -22.18
CA GLY A 275 9.03 10.06 -22.76
C GLY A 275 7.62 10.50 -22.32
N ILE A 276 7.09 9.94 -21.22
CA ILE A 276 5.78 10.32 -20.67
C ILE A 276 5.87 11.67 -19.97
N ILE A 277 6.92 11.90 -19.21
CA ILE A 277 7.22 13.20 -18.62
C ILE A 277 8.52 13.76 -19.21
N PRO A 278 8.66 15.09 -19.28
CA PRO A 278 9.82 15.71 -19.93
C PRO A 278 11.13 15.40 -19.20
N THR A 279 12.18 15.26 -19.99
CA THR A 279 13.56 15.33 -19.51
C THR A 279 14.04 16.75 -19.70
N PRO A 280 14.79 17.35 -18.75
CA PRO A 280 15.33 18.69 -18.92
C PRO A 280 16.14 18.83 -20.23
N ASP A 281 16.08 20.01 -20.86
CA ASP A 281 16.75 20.29 -22.12
C ASP A 281 18.26 19.99 -22.05
N GLY A 282 18.77 19.36 -23.08
CA GLY A 282 20.19 18.95 -23.18
C GLY A 282 20.56 17.69 -22.39
N MET A 283 19.61 17.08 -21.66
CA MET A 283 19.85 15.82 -20.97
C MET A 283 19.32 14.63 -21.77
N THR A 284 20.10 13.56 -21.82
CA THR A 284 19.62 12.27 -22.35
C THR A 284 18.59 11.66 -21.38
N PRO A 285 17.45 11.16 -21.89
CA PRO A 285 16.49 10.46 -21.05
C PRO A 285 17.15 9.31 -20.28
N PRO A 286 16.86 9.17 -18.98
CA PRO A 286 17.48 8.13 -18.17
C PRO A 286 17.07 6.75 -18.67
N GLN A 287 18.03 5.82 -18.59
CA GLN A 287 17.78 4.41 -18.87
C GLN A 287 17.72 3.64 -17.54
N PRO A 288 16.56 3.33 -17.00
CA PRO A 288 16.44 2.51 -15.79
C PRO A 288 17.23 1.21 -15.94
N GLY A 289 17.85 0.74 -14.86
CA GLY A 289 18.66 -0.48 -14.89
C GLY A 289 17.98 -1.69 -15.56
N PRO A 290 16.72 -2.00 -15.23
CA PRO A 290 15.97 -3.08 -15.86
C PRO A 290 15.79 -2.91 -17.39
N TRP A 291 15.70 -1.68 -17.87
CA TRP A 291 15.57 -1.43 -19.32
C TRP A 291 16.80 -1.79 -20.14
N ARG A 292 17.98 -1.73 -19.54
CA ARG A 292 19.18 -2.23 -20.19
C ARG A 292 19.18 -3.75 -20.37
N ASN A 293 18.39 -4.43 -19.54
CA ASN A 293 18.26 -5.88 -19.51
C ASN A 293 16.94 -6.39 -20.13
N SER A 294 16.07 -5.50 -20.64
CA SER A 294 14.77 -5.87 -21.25
C SER A 294 14.51 -5.06 -22.50
N SER A 295 13.95 -5.70 -23.51
CA SER A 295 13.53 -5.05 -24.77
C SER A 295 12.07 -4.57 -24.76
N TRP A 296 11.26 -4.96 -23.78
CA TRP A 296 9.86 -4.53 -23.69
C TRP A 296 9.75 -3.03 -23.42
N ARG A 297 8.82 -2.37 -24.08
CA ARG A 297 8.51 -0.93 -23.89
C ARG A 297 7.01 -0.69 -23.94
N PRO A 298 6.46 0.29 -23.17
CA PRO A 298 5.05 0.64 -23.24
C PRO A 298 4.70 1.20 -24.63
N GLY A 299 3.60 0.70 -25.18
CA GLY A 299 3.08 1.16 -26.46
C GLY A 299 2.44 2.56 -26.38
N LYS A 300 2.10 3.13 -27.54
CA LYS A 300 1.43 4.45 -27.64
C LYS A 300 0.04 4.46 -26.99
N ASP A 301 -0.64 3.32 -26.97
CA ASP A 301 -1.92 3.10 -26.29
C ASP A 301 -1.81 3.34 -24.79
N ILE A 302 -0.66 3.04 -24.18
CA ILE A 302 -0.35 3.25 -22.78
C ILE A 302 0.20 4.67 -22.56
N THR A 303 1.28 5.04 -23.26
CA THR A 303 1.95 6.33 -23.03
C THR A 303 1.04 7.51 -23.33
N GLY A 304 0.11 7.35 -24.29
CA GLY A 304 -0.89 8.35 -24.65
C GLY A 304 -1.92 8.67 -23.55
N LEU A 305 -2.09 7.81 -22.56
CA LEU A 305 -3.01 8.07 -21.44
C LEU A 305 -2.64 9.34 -20.67
N ALA A 306 -1.34 9.67 -20.58
CA ALA A 306 -0.86 10.87 -19.90
C ALA A 306 -1.30 12.18 -20.59
N ALA A 307 -1.55 12.14 -21.88
CA ALA A 307 -1.96 13.31 -22.68
C ALA A 307 -3.49 13.56 -22.68
N VAL A 308 -4.29 12.61 -22.19
CA VAL A 308 -5.74 12.76 -22.07
C VAL A 308 -6.06 13.84 -21.06
N THR A 309 -6.80 14.90 -21.46
CA THR A 309 -7.13 16.04 -20.58
C THR A 309 -8.53 16.58 -20.91
N PRO A 310 -9.42 16.80 -19.93
CA PRO A 310 -9.28 16.31 -18.57
C PRO A 310 -9.40 14.78 -18.49
N ARG A 311 -8.80 14.19 -17.47
CA ARG A 311 -8.98 12.78 -17.18
C ARG A 311 -9.34 12.55 -15.70
N PHE A 312 -10.18 11.57 -15.49
CA PHE A 312 -10.53 11.06 -14.16
C PHE A 312 -10.08 9.60 -14.06
N VAL A 313 -9.22 9.33 -13.09
CA VAL A 313 -8.70 7.98 -12.79
C VAL A 313 -9.36 7.49 -11.51
N GLU A 314 -9.88 6.27 -11.56
CA GLU A 314 -10.43 5.56 -10.42
C GLU A 314 -9.79 4.18 -10.34
N GLN A 315 -9.32 3.78 -9.15
CA GLN A 315 -8.62 2.51 -8.95
C GLN A 315 -8.92 1.94 -7.58
N ILE A 316 -9.20 0.64 -7.53
CA ILE A 316 -9.21 -0.11 -6.26
C ILE A 316 -7.78 -0.53 -5.89
N TRP A 317 -7.55 -0.70 -4.57
CA TRP A 317 -6.28 -1.20 -4.05
C TRP A 317 -6.44 -2.15 -2.86
N GLY A 318 -7.65 -2.69 -2.66
CA GLY A 318 -7.96 -3.67 -1.61
C GLY A 318 -9.37 -4.21 -1.72
N ASP A 319 -9.73 -5.08 -0.80
CA ASP A 319 -11.01 -5.80 -0.78
C ASP A 319 -12.19 -4.96 -0.25
N SER A 320 -11.92 -3.92 0.52
CA SER A 320 -12.95 -3.01 1.02
C SER A 320 -13.31 -1.91 0.01
N ARG A 321 -14.60 -1.47 0.03
CA ARG A 321 -15.07 -0.39 -0.85
C ARG A 321 -14.35 0.92 -0.68
N ALA A 322 -13.82 1.22 0.49
CA ALA A 322 -13.04 2.43 0.69
C ALA A 322 -11.55 2.28 0.33
N GLN A 323 -11.08 1.07 0.04
CA GLN A 323 -9.74 0.87 -0.50
C GLN A 323 -9.69 1.18 -1.99
N ASN A 324 -9.80 2.45 -2.28
CA ASN A 324 -9.75 3.02 -3.62
C ASN A 324 -9.00 4.35 -3.60
N ARG A 325 -8.63 4.80 -4.77
CA ARG A 325 -8.09 6.12 -5.00
C ARG A 325 -8.72 6.77 -6.22
N TYR A 326 -8.69 8.08 -6.23
CA TYR A 326 -9.17 8.92 -7.31
C TYR A 326 -8.10 9.93 -7.70
N LEU A 327 -8.11 10.31 -8.97
CA LEU A 327 -7.34 11.42 -9.49
C LEU A 327 -8.14 12.11 -10.59
N TRP A 328 -8.38 13.40 -10.44
CA TRP A 328 -8.76 14.25 -11.54
C TRP A 328 -7.55 15.09 -11.99
N ALA A 329 -7.25 15.11 -13.29
CA ALA A 329 -6.14 15.86 -13.85
C ALA A 329 -6.61 16.69 -15.05
N GLY A 330 -6.46 18.01 -14.91
CA GLY A 330 -6.65 19.00 -15.96
C GLY A 330 -5.34 19.38 -16.68
N GLN A 331 -5.33 20.55 -17.31
CA GLN A 331 -4.14 21.11 -17.96
C GLN A 331 -3.20 21.80 -16.97
N HIS A 332 -3.75 22.46 -15.95
CA HIS A 332 -3.00 23.33 -15.05
C HIS A 332 -2.96 22.83 -13.61
N ILE A 333 -3.83 21.91 -13.26
CA ILE A 333 -3.94 21.41 -11.89
C ILE A 333 -4.45 19.97 -11.87
N ALA A 334 -4.03 19.21 -10.87
CA ALA A 334 -4.57 17.89 -10.62
C ALA A 334 -4.88 17.74 -9.13
N LEU A 335 -5.93 16.97 -8.78
CA LEU A 335 -6.38 16.70 -7.43
C LEU A 335 -6.63 15.21 -7.27
N GLY A 336 -6.10 14.62 -6.21
CA GLY A 336 -6.36 13.21 -5.89
C GLY A 336 -6.63 12.99 -4.41
N VAL A 337 -7.52 12.05 -4.12
CA VAL A 337 -7.81 11.57 -2.78
C VAL A 337 -7.89 10.05 -2.76
N SER A 338 -7.42 9.43 -1.67
CA SER A 338 -7.59 8.02 -1.37
C SER A 338 -8.72 7.82 -0.37
N GLY A 339 -9.51 6.77 -0.53
CA GLY A 339 -10.60 6.43 0.40
C GLY A 339 -10.08 5.94 1.75
N ALA A 340 -8.87 5.39 1.80
CA ALA A 340 -8.20 4.94 3.03
C ALA A 340 -6.67 4.99 2.83
N CYS A 341 -5.90 4.79 3.91
CA CYS A 341 -4.44 4.65 3.85
C CYS A 341 -4.03 3.17 3.89
N TYR A 342 -3.13 2.77 3.01
CA TYR A 342 -2.44 1.49 3.04
C TYR A 342 -1.39 1.47 4.15
N HIS A 343 -0.58 2.53 4.24
CA HIS A 343 0.54 2.65 5.17
C HIS A 343 0.58 4.03 5.84
N ASN A 344 1.33 4.17 6.94
CA ASN A 344 1.54 5.46 7.63
C ASN A 344 2.42 6.45 6.85
N MET A 345 2.99 6.04 5.73
CA MET A 345 3.76 6.89 4.81
C MET A 345 2.98 7.24 3.55
N ASP A 346 1.68 6.99 3.53
CA ASP A 346 0.82 7.37 2.42
C ASP A 346 0.57 8.87 2.40
N ILE A 347 0.40 9.40 1.20
CA ILE A 347 -0.15 10.73 0.96
C ILE A 347 -1.60 10.57 0.49
N PRO A 348 -2.58 10.66 1.41
CA PRO A 348 -3.97 10.32 1.07
C PRO A 348 -4.74 11.43 0.37
N LEU A 349 -4.21 12.66 0.33
CA LEU A 349 -4.79 13.80 -0.39
C LEU A 349 -3.65 14.65 -0.94
N ALA A 350 -3.69 14.93 -2.25
CA ALA A 350 -2.69 15.78 -2.88
C ALA A 350 -3.27 16.62 -4.01
N VAL A 351 -2.73 17.81 -4.17
CA VAL A 351 -2.98 18.72 -5.29
C VAL A 351 -1.66 19.02 -6.00
N ASN A 352 -1.64 18.93 -7.34
CA ASN A 352 -0.45 19.21 -8.14
C ASN A 352 -0.73 20.39 -9.06
N PHE A 353 0.19 21.36 -9.12
CA PHE A 353 0.11 22.54 -9.97
C PHE A 353 1.01 22.38 -11.19
N ALA A 354 0.59 22.89 -12.32
CA ALA A 354 1.45 23.10 -13.49
C ALA A 354 2.48 24.18 -13.14
N SER A 355 3.67 23.76 -12.73
CA SER A 355 4.72 24.67 -12.25
C SER A 355 6.09 24.04 -12.41
N ASP A 356 7.07 24.84 -12.77
CA ASP A 356 8.50 24.47 -12.79
C ASP A 356 9.14 24.50 -11.39
N SER A 357 8.34 24.82 -10.36
CA SER A 357 8.82 24.81 -8.97
C SER A 357 9.36 23.43 -8.60
N PRO A 358 10.45 23.34 -7.85
CA PRO A 358 10.94 22.07 -7.29
C PRO A 358 9.88 21.35 -6.45
N ILE A 359 8.90 22.08 -5.92
CA ILE A 359 7.78 21.57 -5.13
C ILE A 359 6.47 22.04 -5.78
N PRO A 360 5.99 21.41 -6.87
CA PRO A 360 4.75 21.82 -7.53
C PRO A 360 3.52 21.11 -6.97
N ARG A 361 3.58 20.64 -5.72
CA ARG A 361 2.46 19.93 -5.10
C ARG A 361 2.15 20.39 -3.68
N GLY A 362 0.87 20.33 -3.31
CA GLY A 362 0.42 20.31 -1.94
C GLY A 362 0.01 18.89 -1.52
N TYR A 363 0.07 18.60 -0.23
CA TYR A 363 -0.29 17.29 0.32
C TYR A 363 -0.81 17.39 1.75
N PHE A 364 -1.67 16.43 2.12
CA PHE A 364 -2.13 16.26 3.50
C PHE A 364 -1.18 15.35 4.28
N ILE A 365 -0.90 15.71 5.54
CA ILE A 365 -0.13 14.89 6.46
C ILE A 365 -0.63 15.02 7.90
N ALA A 366 -0.73 13.88 8.60
CA ALA A 366 -0.96 13.82 10.04
C ALA A 366 0.39 13.80 10.77
N ASP A 367 0.63 14.78 11.64
CA ASP A 367 1.92 14.98 12.29
C ASP A 367 1.81 14.97 13.82
N GLY A 368 2.67 14.20 14.47
CA GLY A 368 2.84 14.19 15.92
C GLY A 368 4.22 14.65 16.37
N ARG A 369 5.05 15.21 15.47
CA ARG A 369 6.48 15.46 15.71
C ARG A 369 6.96 16.85 15.36
N ARG A 370 6.07 17.76 14.99
CA ARG A 370 6.41 19.10 14.45
C ARG A 370 7.33 19.00 13.24
N ASP A 371 7.03 18.02 12.35
CA ASP A 371 7.82 17.77 11.14
C ASP A 371 6.94 17.60 9.90
N PRO A 372 6.12 18.61 9.56
CA PRO A 372 5.17 18.51 8.44
C PRO A 372 5.84 18.36 7.07
N TYR A 373 7.14 18.61 6.99
CA TYR A 373 7.94 18.50 5.76
C TYR A 373 8.72 17.17 5.67
N GLY A 374 8.69 16.33 6.73
CA GLY A 374 9.42 15.08 6.76
C GLY A 374 10.94 15.23 6.73
N LYS A 375 11.50 16.27 7.37
CA LYS A 375 12.93 16.62 7.27
C LYS A 375 13.74 16.49 8.55
N LYS A 376 13.10 16.23 9.71
CA LYS A 376 13.81 16.14 11.00
C LYS A 376 14.39 14.78 11.32
N VAL A 377 13.84 13.71 10.75
CA VAL A 377 14.15 12.34 11.18
C VAL A 377 15.37 11.78 10.47
N ILE A 378 15.74 12.30 9.29
CA ILE A 378 16.92 11.86 8.56
C ILE A 378 17.80 13.07 8.30
N PRO A 379 18.89 13.22 9.07
CA PRO A 379 19.78 14.39 8.98
C PRO A 379 20.55 14.47 7.67
N GLU A 380 20.88 13.38 7.02
CA GLU A 380 21.81 13.37 5.91
C GLU A 380 21.27 12.67 4.66
N GLY A 381 20.94 13.46 3.65
CA GLY A 381 21.09 13.12 2.23
C GLY A 381 20.24 12.03 1.60
N GLY A 382 19.30 11.41 2.30
CA GLY A 382 18.46 10.39 1.72
C GLY A 382 17.13 10.94 1.17
N ALA A 383 16.72 10.53 -0.04
CA ALA A 383 15.39 10.79 -0.58
C ALA A 383 14.28 10.07 0.21
N HIS A 384 14.65 9.21 1.16
CA HIS A 384 13.77 8.44 2.01
C HIS A 384 13.58 9.05 3.38
N MET A 385 13.05 10.21 3.38
CA MET A 385 12.71 10.93 4.59
C MET A 385 11.43 10.37 5.16
N LYS A 386 11.55 9.20 5.79
CA LYS A 386 10.44 8.58 6.51
C LYS A 386 10.33 9.19 7.87
N THR A 387 9.61 10.27 7.97
CA THR A 387 9.07 10.61 9.25
C THR A 387 8.07 9.51 9.62
N LEU A 388 8.19 8.97 10.82
CA LEU A 388 7.15 8.10 11.33
C LEU A 388 5.94 8.96 11.68
N HIS A 389 5.14 9.25 10.68
CA HIS A 389 3.89 9.95 10.88
C HIS A 389 2.87 9.03 11.55
N LEU A 390 1.87 9.64 12.11
CA LEU A 390 0.73 8.96 12.68
C LEU A 390 -0.03 8.26 11.53
N LYS A 391 -0.64 7.13 11.84
CA LYS A 391 -1.61 6.47 10.95
C LYS A 391 -3.00 6.56 11.58
N PRO A 392 -3.64 7.74 11.57
CA PRO A 392 -4.99 7.90 12.05
C PRO A 392 -5.98 7.18 11.13
N PHE A 393 -7.23 7.11 11.55
CA PHE A 393 -8.31 6.79 10.64
C PHE A 393 -8.41 7.91 9.59
N TRP A 394 -8.44 7.50 8.33
CA TRP A 394 -8.62 8.38 7.18
C TRP A 394 -9.78 7.88 6.32
N ALA A 395 -10.61 8.79 5.89
CA ALA A 395 -11.62 8.54 4.87
C ALA A 395 -11.60 9.65 3.82
N GLY A 396 -11.66 9.28 2.55
CA GLY A 396 -11.68 10.23 1.44
C GLY A 396 -12.64 9.83 0.33
N VAL A 397 -13.17 10.81 -0.36
CA VAL A 397 -14.04 10.64 -1.53
C VAL A 397 -13.84 11.78 -2.50
N GLN A 398 -13.92 11.48 -3.80
CA GLN A 398 -13.76 12.49 -4.85
C GLN A 398 -14.79 12.28 -5.96
N LYS A 399 -15.24 13.39 -6.51
CA LYS A 399 -16.04 13.41 -7.74
C LYS A 399 -15.57 14.58 -8.61
N GLY A 400 -14.99 14.26 -9.76
CA GLY A 400 -14.38 15.27 -10.60
C GLY A 400 -13.38 16.15 -9.86
N GLN A 401 -13.65 17.45 -9.85
CA GLN A 401 -12.79 18.49 -9.27
C GLN A 401 -12.97 18.68 -7.75
N ASP A 402 -13.88 17.97 -7.10
CA ASP A 402 -14.19 18.08 -5.68
C ASP A 402 -13.69 16.85 -4.90
N ALA A 403 -12.97 17.09 -3.81
CA ALA A 403 -12.52 16.06 -2.89
C ALA A 403 -12.86 16.42 -1.44
N LEU A 404 -13.37 15.43 -0.71
CA LEU A 404 -13.51 15.46 0.75
C LEU A 404 -12.51 14.49 1.37
N GLY A 405 -11.77 14.96 2.38
CA GLY A 405 -10.92 14.16 3.22
C GLY A 405 -11.29 14.34 4.67
N LEU A 406 -11.29 13.27 5.45
CA LEU A 406 -11.60 13.27 6.86
C LEU A 406 -10.59 12.45 7.62
N VAL A 407 -10.02 13.03 8.68
CA VAL A 407 -9.10 12.38 9.61
C VAL A 407 -9.71 12.33 10.99
N VAL A 408 -9.61 11.18 11.67
CA VAL A 408 -9.96 11.01 13.08
C VAL A 408 -8.81 10.31 13.79
N TYR A 409 -8.37 10.88 14.91
CA TYR A 409 -7.31 10.33 15.74
C TYR A 409 -7.92 9.54 16.89
N ARG A 410 -7.58 8.26 16.96
CA ARG A 410 -8.00 7.34 18.03
C ARG A 410 -6.92 7.28 19.09
N GLN A 411 -7.24 6.80 20.29
CA GLN A 411 -6.26 6.67 21.37
C GLN A 411 -5.00 5.91 20.95
N GLN A 412 -5.15 4.87 20.14
CA GLN A 412 -4.04 4.06 19.65
C GLN A 412 -3.13 4.77 18.63
N ASP A 413 -3.61 5.84 18.00
CA ASP A 413 -2.86 6.63 17.02
C ASP A 413 -1.95 7.66 17.70
N ILE A 414 -2.16 7.93 19.00
CA ILE A 414 -1.42 8.92 19.78
C ILE A 414 -0.32 8.20 20.55
N LEU A 415 0.92 8.51 20.23
CA LEU A 415 2.07 7.91 20.89
C LEU A 415 2.55 8.80 22.05
N PRO A 416 2.98 8.20 23.20
CA PRO A 416 3.48 8.96 24.34
C PRO A 416 4.68 9.88 24.03
N THR A 417 5.40 9.57 22.96
CA THR A 417 6.58 10.32 22.53
C THR A 417 6.28 11.44 21.53
N ASN A 418 5.02 11.62 21.14
CA ASN A 418 4.65 12.69 20.22
C ASN A 418 4.43 14.01 20.97
N PRO A 419 5.14 15.10 20.61
CA PRO A 419 4.98 16.40 21.25
C PRO A 419 3.73 17.17 20.80
N THR A 420 3.09 16.77 19.69
CA THR A 420 1.90 17.43 19.14
C THR A 420 0.94 16.42 18.53
N LEU A 421 -0.27 16.90 18.20
CA LEU A 421 -1.23 16.22 17.37
C LEU A 421 -1.80 17.25 16.39
N GLU A 422 -1.35 17.20 15.13
CA GLU A 422 -1.66 18.22 14.14
C GLU A 422 -2.02 17.57 12.80
N SER A 423 -2.90 18.22 12.07
CA SER A 423 -3.20 17.94 10.67
C SER A 423 -2.72 19.08 9.81
N HIS A 424 -1.96 18.79 8.76
CA HIS A 424 -1.47 19.83 7.86
C HIS A 424 -1.88 19.56 6.42
N LEU A 425 -2.32 20.60 5.74
CA LEU A 425 -2.27 20.70 4.28
C LEU A 425 -1.07 21.58 3.93
N VAL A 426 0.01 20.96 3.49
CA VAL A 426 1.23 21.65 3.04
C VAL A 426 1.04 22.07 1.59
N LEU A 427 1.43 23.30 1.25
CA LEU A 427 1.24 23.91 -0.07
C LEU A 427 2.53 24.61 -0.53
N PRO A 428 2.81 24.71 -1.85
CA PRO A 428 4.00 25.34 -2.36
C PRO A 428 3.92 26.89 -2.23
N THR A 429 5.06 27.55 -1.99
CA THR A 429 5.16 29.01 -2.04
C THR A 429 5.36 29.56 -3.46
N GLY A 430 5.85 28.72 -4.38
CA GLY A 430 6.05 29.10 -5.80
C GLY A 430 4.74 29.12 -6.58
N VAL A 431 3.79 29.96 -6.12
CA VAL A 431 2.46 30.16 -6.72
C VAL A 431 2.24 31.64 -6.96
N ASP A 432 1.28 31.98 -7.83
CA ASP A 432 1.05 33.38 -8.21
C ASP A 432 0.28 34.16 -7.14
N GLU A 433 -0.65 33.49 -6.44
CA GLU A 433 -1.54 34.17 -5.53
C GLU A 433 -2.02 33.25 -4.40
N ILE A 434 -1.97 33.76 -3.19
CA ILE A 434 -2.53 33.15 -1.98
C ILE A 434 -3.53 34.13 -1.40
N LEU A 435 -4.78 33.72 -1.20
CA LEU A 435 -5.81 34.55 -0.60
C LEU A 435 -6.41 33.85 0.61
N LEU A 436 -6.61 34.57 1.70
CA LEU A 436 -7.50 34.18 2.78
C LEU A 436 -8.80 34.98 2.63
N ASN A 437 -9.89 34.31 2.25
CA ASN A 437 -11.12 34.95 1.74
C ASN A 437 -10.78 35.79 0.51
N ASP A 438 -10.83 37.12 0.63
CA ASP A 438 -10.46 38.08 -0.41
C ASP A 438 -9.16 38.84 -0.11
N GLU A 439 -8.52 38.58 1.06
CA GLU A 439 -7.30 39.24 1.48
C GLU A 439 -6.05 38.51 0.92
N PRO A 440 -5.18 39.19 0.16
CA PRO A 440 -3.93 38.62 -0.29
C PRO A 440 -2.97 38.37 0.86
N ILE A 441 -2.37 37.17 0.85
CA ILE A 441 -1.33 36.78 1.81
C ILE A 441 0.02 36.83 1.08
N GLN A 442 0.92 37.66 1.60
CA GLN A 442 2.29 37.77 1.12
C GLN A 442 3.24 37.01 2.03
N LEU A 443 4.05 36.15 1.46
CA LEU A 443 5.07 35.38 2.15
C LEU A 443 6.44 35.99 1.84
N HIS A 444 7.05 36.62 2.84
CA HIS A 444 8.35 37.27 2.66
C HIS A 444 9.44 36.50 3.41
N ARG A 445 10.56 36.26 2.74
CA ARG A 445 11.72 35.62 3.36
C ARG A 445 12.23 36.44 4.52
N GLY A 446 12.56 35.81 5.64
CA GLY A 446 12.94 36.47 6.90
C GLY A 446 11.75 37.01 7.73
N GLN A 447 10.51 36.80 7.28
CA GLN A 447 9.32 37.24 7.97
C GLN A 447 8.32 36.09 8.16
N PRO A 448 8.50 35.24 9.18
CA PRO A 448 7.55 34.18 9.49
C PRO A 448 6.15 34.74 9.72
N LEU A 449 5.14 34.02 9.26
CA LEU A 449 3.73 34.38 9.39
C LEU A 449 2.94 33.27 10.07
N THR A 450 2.14 33.63 11.08
CA THR A 450 1.08 32.78 11.61
C THR A 450 -0.22 33.58 11.63
N ARG A 451 -1.17 33.17 10.80
CA ARG A 451 -2.51 33.78 10.71
C ARG A 451 -3.55 32.79 11.21
N LEU A 452 -4.17 33.06 12.34
CA LEU A 452 -5.27 32.24 12.85
C LEU A 452 -6.48 32.35 11.93
N LEU A 453 -7.16 31.21 11.70
CA LEU A 453 -8.35 31.11 10.87
C LEU A 453 -9.61 31.02 11.73
N LYS A 454 -10.67 31.66 11.27
CA LYS A 454 -12.04 31.43 11.73
C LYS A 454 -12.65 30.22 11.02
N PRO A 455 -13.65 29.55 11.59
CA PRO A 455 -14.27 28.37 10.96
C PRO A 455 -14.81 28.60 9.56
N ALA A 456 -15.23 29.83 9.23
CA ALA A 456 -15.76 30.18 7.91
C ALA A 456 -14.71 30.64 6.90
N ASP A 457 -13.45 30.79 7.30
CA ASP A 457 -12.39 31.29 6.41
C ASP A 457 -12.10 30.28 5.29
N ILE A 458 -11.79 30.80 4.11
CA ILE A 458 -11.54 30.04 2.89
C ILE A 458 -10.15 30.41 2.39
N LEU A 459 -9.31 29.40 2.21
CA LEU A 459 -8.00 29.55 1.58
C LEU A 459 -8.12 29.31 0.07
N PHE A 460 -7.59 30.22 -0.73
CA PHE A 460 -7.43 30.04 -2.17
C PHE A 460 -5.96 30.16 -2.55
N VAL A 461 -5.53 29.25 -3.44
CA VAL A 461 -4.18 29.28 -4.03
C VAL A 461 -4.30 29.17 -5.52
N ARG A 462 -3.64 30.05 -6.27
CA ARG A 462 -3.63 30.04 -7.74
C ARG A 462 -2.19 29.98 -8.28
N SER A 463 -1.99 29.16 -9.30
CA SER A 463 -0.74 29.05 -10.05
C SER A 463 -1.06 28.85 -11.53
N GLY A 464 -0.69 29.81 -12.38
CA GLY A 464 -1.06 29.82 -13.79
C GLY A 464 -2.57 29.77 -13.99
N GLY A 465 -3.02 28.84 -14.84
CA GLY A 465 -4.44 28.56 -15.07
C GLY A 465 -5.10 27.67 -14.03
N GLY A 466 -4.33 27.13 -13.05
CA GLY A 466 -4.82 26.26 -11.99
C GLY A 466 -5.09 26.99 -10.68
N ALA A 467 -6.21 26.67 -10.02
CA ALA A 467 -6.48 27.17 -8.68
C ALA A 467 -7.11 26.10 -7.79
N VAL A 468 -6.90 26.21 -6.46
CA VAL A 468 -7.56 25.39 -5.46
C VAL A 468 -8.19 26.26 -4.41
N GLY A 469 -9.42 25.91 -4.00
CA GLY A 469 -10.10 26.42 -2.83
C GLY A 469 -10.11 25.34 -1.74
N VAL A 470 -9.93 25.76 -0.48
CA VAL A 470 -9.87 24.87 0.69
C VAL A 470 -10.78 25.41 1.79
N ARG A 471 -11.66 24.54 2.34
CA ARG A 471 -12.48 24.82 3.52
C ARG A 471 -12.31 23.70 4.55
N ILE A 472 -12.47 24.03 5.82
CA ILE A 472 -12.47 23.11 6.96
C ILE A 472 -13.90 23.03 7.49
N PRO A 473 -14.75 22.12 6.99
CA PRO A 473 -16.16 22.03 7.39
C PRO A 473 -16.33 21.57 8.84
N TRP A 474 -15.36 20.86 9.39
CA TRP A 474 -15.38 20.37 10.76
C TRP A 474 -13.96 20.19 11.28
N SER A 475 -13.75 20.55 12.55
CA SER A 475 -12.52 20.21 13.27
C SER A 475 -12.82 20.06 14.76
N ARG A 476 -12.02 19.22 15.46
CA ARG A 476 -12.16 18.97 16.89
C ARG A 476 -10.79 18.73 17.52
N ASN A 477 -10.58 19.28 18.72
CA ASN A 477 -9.41 19.01 19.54
C ASN A 477 -9.68 17.85 20.53
N ILE A 478 -8.69 17.47 21.33
CA ILE A 478 -8.81 16.38 22.31
C ILE A 478 -9.81 16.65 23.44
N LEU A 479 -10.19 17.91 23.67
CA LEU A 479 -11.14 18.33 24.71
C LEU A 479 -12.59 18.36 24.19
N GLY A 480 -12.78 18.23 22.88
CA GLY A 480 -14.11 18.29 22.26
C GLY A 480 -14.46 19.64 21.65
N ASP A 481 -13.62 20.65 21.84
CA ASP A 481 -13.80 21.98 21.24
C ASP A 481 -13.37 21.99 19.78
N ASN A 482 -13.70 23.06 19.05
CA ASN A 482 -13.16 23.28 17.71
C ASN A 482 -11.62 23.39 17.76
N ALA A 483 -10.93 22.59 16.92
CA ALA A 483 -9.50 22.68 16.80
C ALA A 483 -9.10 24.02 16.16
N GLN A 484 -8.05 24.66 16.69
CA GLN A 484 -7.54 25.90 16.12
C GLN A 484 -6.86 25.65 14.79
N ALA A 485 -7.33 26.34 13.75
CA ALA A 485 -6.68 26.33 12.44
C ALA A 485 -5.84 27.61 12.25
N ALA A 486 -4.72 27.48 11.52
CA ALA A 486 -3.85 28.60 11.17
C ALA A 486 -3.18 28.42 9.82
N LEU A 487 -2.99 29.50 9.08
CA LEU A 487 -2.05 29.55 7.97
C LEU A 487 -0.66 29.87 8.54
N VAL A 488 0.33 29.02 8.24
CA VAL A 488 1.68 29.13 8.81
C VAL A 488 2.73 29.14 7.70
N TRP A 489 3.55 30.18 7.74
CA TRP A 489 4.81 30.27 7.00
C TRP A 489 5.95 30.42 8.02
N ASP A 490 6.80 29.43 8.10
CA ASP A 490 7.91 29.33 9.07
C ASP A 490 9.28 29.64 8.43
N ASP A 491 9.28 30.31 7.28
CA ASP A 491 10.47 30.71 6.52
C ASP A 491 11.42 29.52 6.24
N ASN A 492 10.84 28.35 5.99
CA ASN A 492 11.60 27.15 5.72
C ASN A 492 12.32 27.21 4.36
N PRO A 493 13.45 26.48 4.20
CA PRO A 493 14.18 26.46 2.94
C PRO A 493 13.51 25.62 1.85
N PHE A 494 12.40 24.95 2.15
CA PHE A 494 11.76 23.98 1.25
C PHE A 494 10.82 24.64 0.24
N GLY A 495 10.46 25.90 0.43
CA GLY A 495 9.51 26.60 -0.44
C GLY A 495 8.07 26.10 -0.27
N ALA A 496 7.66 25.87 0.98
CA ALA A 496 6.32 25.41 1.32
C ALA A 496 5.75 26.19 2.52
N PHE A 497 4.45 26.47 2.50
CA PHE A 497 3.66 26.92 3.63
C PHE A 497 2.59 25.89 3.97
N ARG A 498 1.83 26.08 5.04
CA ARG A 498 0.85 25.08 5.45
C ARG A 498 -0.39 25.68 6.10
N LEU A 499 -1.52 25.05 5.85
CA LEU A 499 -2.72 25.14 6.67
C LEU A 499 -2.59 24.08 7.76
N THR A 500 -2.46 24.53 9.01
CA THR A 500 -2.30 23.68 10.20
C THR A 500 -3.59 23.66 11.00
N ILE A 501 -4.04 22.49 11.43
CA ILE A 501 -5.14 22.28 12.37
C ILE A 501 -4.54 21.63 13.60
N ALA A 502 -4.49 22.37 14.72
CA ALA A 502 -3.90 21.91 15.96
C ALA A 502 -4.95 21.21 16.82
N HIS A 503 -4.85 19.91 16.96
CA HIS A 503 -5.72 19.11 17.81
C HIS A 503 -5.21 19.04 19.24
N HIS A 504 -3.90 19.10 19.43
CA HIS A 504 -3.24 19.17 20.72
C HIS A 504 -1.76 19.56 20.58
N ASP A 505 -1.29 20.38 21.55
CA ASP A 505 0.11 20.74 21.73
C ASP A 505 0.52 20.37 23.16
N TYR A 506 1.30 19.28 23.35
CA TYR A 506 1.61 18.75 24.66
C TYR A 506 2.91 17.92 24.66
N TRP A 507 3.39 17.61 25.87
CA TRP A 507 4.46 16.65 26.11
C TRP A 507 3.87 15.34 26.65
N GLY A 508 3.65 14.37 25.78
CA GLY A 508 3.11 13.06 26.14
C GLY A 508 1.62 12.91 25.81
N ALA A 509 1.21 11.67 25.49
CA ALA A 509 -0.17 11.35 25.18
C ALA A 509 -1.04 11.40 26.46
N PRO A 510 -2.27 11.93 26.38
CA PRO A 510 -3.22 11.80 27.48
C PRO A 510 -3.54 10.32 27.74
N ALA A 511 -3.78 9.99 29.00
CA ALA A 511 -4.14 8.62 29.40
C ALA A 511 -5.44 8.15 28.72
N SER A 512 -6.36 9.08 28.47
CA SER A 512 -7.60 8.84 27.73
C SER A 512 -8.02 10.09 26.98
N LEU A 513 -8.62 9.92 25.82
CA LEU A 513 -9.23 11.00 25.06
C LEU A 513 -10.64 11.29 25.63
N GLN A 514 -10.93 12.55 25.93
CA GLN A 514 -12.30 12.97 26.30
C GLN A 514 -13.20 13.05 25.06
N SER A 515 -12.59 13.26 23.89
CA SER A 515 -13.26 13.35 22.60
C SER A 515 -12.31 12.85 21.53
N LEU A 516 -12.84 12.38 20.40
CA LEU A 516 -12.03 11.99 19.25
C LEU A 516 -11.64 13.24 18.45
N PRO A 517 -10.36 13.66 18.48
CA PRO A 517 -9.90 14.78 17.69
C PRO A 517 -9.84 14.42 16.21
N GLY A 518 -10.04 15.42 15.36
CA GLY A 518 -10.03 15.20 13.92
C GLY A 518 -10.35 16.45 13.11
N ALA A 519 -10.36 16.30 11.80
CA ALA A 519 -10.74 17.37 10.89
C ALA A 519 -11.29 16.80 9.58
N ALA A 520 -12.20 17.56 8.97
CA ALA A 520 -12.62 17.37 7.59
C ALA A 520 -12.08 18.52 6.73
N LEU A 521 -11.67 18.18 5.52
CA LEU A 521 -11.18 19.12 4.52
C LEU A 521 -12.00 18.94 3.24
N TRP A 522 -12.47 20.05 2.68
CA TRP A 522 -13.02 20.09 1.34
C TRP A 522 -12.11 20.90 0.44
N LEU A 523 -11.66 20.28 -0.64
CA LEU A 523 -10.90 20.91 -1.71
C LEU A 523 -11.68 20.87 -3.01
N ARG A 524 -11.68 21.98 -3.73
CA ARG A 524 -12.13 22.06 -5.14
C ARG A 524 -11.03 22.67 -5.96
N VAL A 525 -10.76 22.10 -7.13
CA VAL A 525 -9.82 22.67 -8.09
C VAL A 525 -10.55 23.32 -9.28
N CYS A 526 -9.87 24.26 -9.90
CA CYS A 526 -10.29 24.93 -11.12
C CYS A 526 -9.13 24.93 -12.12
N ASP A 527 -9.38 24.45 -13.33
CA ASP A 527 -8.39 24.36 -14.40
C ASP A 527 -8.45 25.54 -15.40
N GLN A 528 -9.27 26.54 -15.10
CA GLN A 528 -9.52 27.71 -15.93
C GLN A 528 -9.49 28.99 -15.09
N ALA A 529 -8.45 29.15 -14.27
CA ALA A 529 -8.25 30.32 -13.42
C ALA A 529 -7.22 31.31 -13.98
N ASP A 530 -7.01 31.29 -15.29
CA ASP A 530 -6.01 32.05 -16.06
C ASP A 530 -6.27 33.56 -16.09
N SER A 531 -7.53 33.98 -15.90
CA SER A 531 -7.88 35.38 -15.82
C SER A 531 -8.42 35.80 -14.43
N PRO A 532 -8.23 37.05 -14.02
CA PRO A 532 -8.81 37.55 -12.76
C PRO A 532 -10.33 37.38 -12.67
N ALA A 533 -11.04 37.48 -13.80
CA ALA A 533 -12.49 37.29 -13.87
C ALA A 533 -12.89 35.82 -13.64
N ALA A 534 -12.19 34.88 -14.27
CA ALA A 534 -12.41 33.47 -14.10
C ALA A 534 -12.09 33.03 -12.67
N PHE A 535 -10.97 33.48 -12.11
CA PHE A 535 -10.61 33.16 -10.73
C PHE A 535 -11.60 33.75 -9.73
N ARG A 536 -12.09 35.01 -9.90
CA ARG A 536 -13.16 35.56 -9.06
C ARG A 536 -14.46 34.77 -9.15
N ARG A 537 -14.83 34.30 -10.33
CA ARG A 537 -16.02 33.45 -10.53
C ARG A 537 -15.86 32.13 -9.75
N PHE A 538 -14.71 31.47 -9.87
CA PHE A 538 -14.41 30.25 -9.13
C PHE A 538 -14.51 30.48 -7.62
N ARG A 539 -13.88 31.52 -7.08
CA ARG A 539 -13.92 31.85 -5.65
C ARG A 539 -15.33 32.03 -5.14
N ARG A 540 -16.14 32.82 -5.85
CA ARG A 540 -17.55 33.03 -5.50
C ARG A 540 -18.34 31.73 -5.51
N GLN A 541 -18.24 30.94 -6.54
CA GLN A 541 -18.94 29.65 -6.65
C GLN A 541 -18.53 28.66 -5.52
N PHE A 542 -17.26 28.66 -5.15
CA PHE A 542 -16.77 27.82 -4.08
C PHE A 542 -17.24 28.32 -2.70
N ALA A 543 -17.24 29.62 -2.47
CA ALA A 543 -17.69 30.22 -1.22
C ALA A 543 -19.21 30.04 -1.00
N GLU A 544 -20.01 30.15 -2.07
CA GLU A 544 -21.47 30.04 -2.02
C GLU A 544 -21.96 28.57 -2.02
N ALA A 545 -21.10 27.60 -2.32
CA ALA A 545 -21.50 26.20 -2.39
C ALA A 545 -21.98 25.68 -1.01
N PRO A 546 -23.16 25.07 -0.94
CA PRO A 546 -23.72 24.52 0.30
C PRO A 546 -22.79 23.45 0.87
N LEU A 547 -22.46 23.60 2.15
CA LEU A 547 -21.59 22.71 2.91
C LEU A 547 -22.21 22.47 4.28
N THR A 548 -22.38 21.20 4.64
CA THR A 548 -22.86 20.80 5.97
C THR A 548 -21.90 19.82 6.62
N ALA A 549 -21.75 19.90 7.93
CA ALA A 549 -21.07 18.92 8.74
C ALA A 549 -21.86 18.69 10.02
N SER A 550 -22.11 17.46 10.40
CA SER A 550 -22.84 17.08 11.60
C SER A 550 -22.16 15.91 12.31
N VAL A 551 -22.38 15.84 13.62
CA VAL A 551 -22.02 14.68 14.44
C VAL A 551 -23.28 14.23 15.13
N ASP A 552 -23.72 13.00 14.87
CA ASP A 552 -24.93 12.44 15.45
C ASP A 552 -24.70 11.95 16.90
N GLY A 553 -25.79 11.63 17.59
CA GLY A 553 -25.73 11.19 18.98
C GLY A 553 -24.98 9.87 19.22
N ASP A 554 -24.80 9.03 18.18
CA ASP A 554 -23.97 7.82 18.20
C ASP A 554 -22.51 8.07 17.82
N GLY A 555 -22.13 9.33 17.56
CA GLY A 555 -20.81 9.73 17.14
C GLY A 555 -20.54 9.61 15.65
N THR A 556 -21.54 9.30 14.83
CA THR A 556 -21.41 9.31 13.36
C THR A 556 -21.15 10.73 12.87
N LEU A 557 -20.09 10.90 12.11
CA LEU A 557 -19.68 12.17 11.52
C LEU A 557 -20.04 12.16 10.03
N ALA A 558 -20.86 13.11 9.60
CA ALA A 558 -21.26 13.29 8.23
C ALA A 558 -20.84 14.66 7.69
N VAL A 559 -20.23 14.68 6.52
CA VAL A 559 -19.89 15.90 5.77
C VAL A 559 -20.48 15.79 4.37
N GLN A 560 -21.19 16.83 3.96
CA GLN A 560 -21.86 16.89 2.68
C GLN A 560 -21.60 18.22 1.98
N VAL A 561 -21.24 18.16 0.72
CA VAL A 561 -21.04 19.30 -0.15
C VAL A 561 -21.95 19.15 -1.36
N ARG A 562 -22.69 20.19 -1.69
CA ARG A 562 -23.37 20.26 -2.98
C ARG A 562 -22.48 21.06 -3.94
N GLY A 563 -21.84 20.34 -4.87
CA GLY A 563 -21.07 20.95 -5.96
C GLY A 563 -21.97 21.65 -6.98
N LEU A 564 -21.36 22.21 -8.03
CA LEU A 564 -22.10 22.85 -9.14
C LEU A 564 -22.94 21.82 -9.90
N ASP A 565 -22.41 20.61 -10.07
CA ASP A 565 -23.02 19.57 -10.91
C ASP A 565 -23.47 18.35 -10.09
N ASP A 566 -22.96 18.19 -8.86
CA ASP A 566 -23.13 16.96 -8.08
C ASP A 566 -23.03 17.18 -6.57
N GLU A 567 -23.54 16.20 -5.84
CA GLU A 567 -23.42 16.10 -4.39
C GLU A 567 -22.31 15.13 -4.04
N LEU A 568 -21.39 15.56 -3.15
CA LEU A 568 -20.33 14.77 -2.58
C LEU A 568 -20.56 14.63 -1.07
N ALA A 569 -20.68 13.40 -0.59
CA ALA A 569 -20.94 13.12 0.81
C ALA A 569 -19.98 12.09 1.37
N LEU A 570 -19.57 12.29 2.61
CA LEU A 570 -18.71 11.39 3.38
C LEU A 570 -19.34 11.20 4.76
N SER A 571 -19.64 9.98 5.14
CA SER A 571 -20.15 9.64 6.47
C SER A 571 -19.33 8.50 7.07
N VAL A 572 -18.91 8.67 8.32
CA VAL A 572 -18.10 7.70 9.06
C VAL A 572 -18.60 7.54 10.48
N ALA A 573 -18.57 6.32 10.99
CA ALA A 573 -19.08 5.97 12.31
C ALA A 573 -18.00 5.36 13.22
N PRO A 574 -18.11 5.51 14.55
CA PRO A 574 -17.29 4.75 15.48
C PRO A 574 -17.45 3.22 15.24
N PRO A 575 -16.42 2.45 15.52
CA PRO A 575 -15.16 2.77 16.18
C PRO A 575 -14.04 3.33 15.27
N PHE A 576 -14.34 3.83 14.08
CA PHE A 576 -13.39 4.38 13.09
C PHE A 576 -12.26 3.40 12.71
N VAL A 577 -12.53 2.13 12.74
CA VAL A 577 -11.68 1.05 12.21
C VAL A 577 -12.20 0.57 10.86
N ALA A 578 -13.44 0.89 10.60
CA ALA A 578 -14.13 0.67 9.35
C ALA A 578 -14.00 1.88 8.44
N LEU A 579 -14.25 1.65 7.21
CA LEU A 579 -14.08 2.61 6.15
C LEU A 579 -15.37 3.40 5.97
N ALA A 580 -15.23 4.62 5.43
CA ALA A 580 -16.36 5.49 5.15
C ALA A 580 -17.50 4.73 4.50
N SER A 581 -18.70 4.83 5.07
CA SER A 581 -19.88 4.33 4.41
C SER A 581 -20.11 5.18 3.16
N ARG A 582 -19.86 4.61 2.01
CA ARG A 582 -20.38 5.13 0.75
C ARG A 582 -21.89 4.89 0.73
N ARG A 583 -22.60 5.71 -0.04
CA ARG A 583 -24.05 5.53 -0.19
C ARG A 583 -24.40 4.06 -0.37
N PRO A 584 -25.37 3.52 0.38
CA PRO A 584 -25.80 2.12 0.28
C PRO A 584 -26.28 1.71 -1.12
N THR A 585 -26.48 2.68 -2.01
CA THR A 585 -27.04 2.50 -3.35
C THR A 585 -25.98 2.30 -4.44
N ASP A 586 -24.68 2.52 -4.18
CA ASP A 586 -23.64 2.31 -5.19
C ASP A 586 -23.21 0.85 -5.23
N THR A 587 -23.93 0.05 -6.01
CA THR A 587 -23.63 -1.37 -6.31
C THR A 587 -22.78 -1.53 -7.56
N SER A 588 -22.26 -0.43 -8.15
CA SER A 588 -21.46 -0.49 -9.36
C SER A 588 -20.19 -1.31 -9.15
N PRO A 589 -19.77 -2.09 -10.16
CA PRO A 589 -18.48 -2.78 -10.11
C PRO A 589 -17.35 -1.79 -9.88
N ARG A 590 -16.48 -2.12 -8.93
CA ARG A 590 -15.31 -1.29 -8.64
C ARG A 590 -14.26 -1.54 -9.71
N PRO A 591 -13.70 -0.49 -10.35
CA PRO A 591 -12.72 -0.68 -11.41
C PRO A 591 -11.35 -1.05 -10.83
N ILE A 592 -10.65 -1.98 -11.50
CA ILE A 592 -9.25 -2.27 -11.19
C ILE A 592 -8.39 -1.04 -11.49
N LEU A 593 -8.60 -0.45 -12.65
CA LEU A 593 -8.02 0.81 -13.09
C LEU A 593 -8.91 1.40 -14.19
N ALA A 594 -9.69 2.42 -13.87
CA ALA A 594 -10.49 3.11 -14.88
C ALA A 594 -9.92 4.49 -15.22
N VAL A 595 -9.99 4.84 -16.49
CA VAL A 595 -9.69 6.18 -17.01
C VAL A 595 -10.92 6.67 -17.78
N ASN A 596 -11.51 7.77 -17.31
CA ASN A 596 -12.76 8.32 -17.83
C ASN A 596 -13.87 7.27 -17.99
N GLY A 597 -14.01 6.41 -16.96
CA GLY A 597 -15.04 5.38 -16.87
C GLY A 597 -14.75 4.07 -17.60
N ARG A 598 -13.69 3.96 -18.39
CA ARG A 598 -13.26 2.70 -19.00
C ARG A 598 -12.31 1.95 -18.07
N ASP A 599 -12.69 0.77 -17.65
CA ASP A 599 -11.86 -0.11 -16.80
C ASP A 599 -10.78 -0.85 -17.62
N LEU A 600 -9.64 -0.18 -17.81
CA LEU A 600 -8.47 -0.73 -18.49
C LEU A 600 -7.90 -1.95 -17.76
N GLY A 601 -7.98 -1.96 -16.43
CA GLY A 601 -7.48 -3.09 -15.63
C GLY A 601 -8.26 -4.38 -15.92
N ARG A 602 -9.57 -4.27 -16.06
CA ARG A 602 -10.42 -5.39 -16.44
C ARG A 602 -10.17 -5.83 -17.90
N ASP A 603 -9.98 -4.88 -18.81
CA ASP A 603 -9.62 -5.20 -20.21
C ASP A 603 -8.29 -5.97 -20.29
N ILE A 604 -7.33 -5.67 -19.42
CA ILE A 604 -5.99 -6.30 -19.41
C ILE A 604 -6.01 -7.66 -18.72
N LEU A 605 -6.71 -7.82 -17.60
CA LEU A 605 -6.64 -9.02 -16.76
C LEU A 605 -7.81 -9.99 -16.95
N GLY A 606 -8.97 -9.52 -17.43
CA GLY A 606 -10.21 -10.29 -17.39
C GLY A 606 -10.27 -11.51 -18.30
N ASP A 607 -9.43 -11.60 -19.34
CA ASP A 607 -9.34 -12.73 -20.26
C ASP A 607 -8.15 -13.66 -20.00
N VAL A 608 -7.37 -13.40 -18.95
CA VAL A 608 -6.24 -14.27 -18.57
C VAL A 608 -6.76 -15.63 -18.12
N PRO A 609 -6.31 -16.73 -18.74
CA PRO A 609 -6.63 -18.08 -18.27
C PRO A 609 -6.28 -18.25 -16.78
N GLY A 610 -7.10 -18.98 -16.04
CA GLY A 610 -6.96 -19.09 -14.58
C GLY A 610 -7.63 -17.95 -13.82
N VAL A 611 -7.42 -16.70 -14.20
CA VAL A 611 -8.13 -15.54 -13.60
C VAL A 611 -9.61 -15.57 -13.98
N ARG A 612 -9.92 -15.72 -15.23
CA ARG A 612 -11.31 -15.80 -15.74
C ARG A 612 -12.08 -16.95 -15.11
N GLU A 613 -11.49 -18.14 -15.08
CA GLU A 613 -12.08 -19.33 -14.47
C GLU A 613 -12.30 -19.12 -12.97
N HIS A 614 -11.34 -18.55 -12.27
CA HIS A 614 -11.47 -18.25 -10.84
C HIS A 614 -12.58 -17.23 -10.55
N LEU A 615 -12.68 -16.16 -11.34
CA LEU A 615 -13.75 -15.16 -11.19
C LEU A 615 -15.12 -15.77 -11.45
N ALA A 616 -15.26 -16.60 -12.47
CA ALA A 616 -16.51 -17.31 -12.78
C ALA A 616 -16.92 -18.28 -11.65
N GLU A 617 -15.96 -19.02 -11.09
CA GLU A 617 -16.18 -19.90 -9.94
C GLU A 617 -16.60 -19.11 -8.70
N LEU A 618 -15.94 -17.99 -8.43
CA LEU A 618 -16.28 -17.11 -7.30
C LEU A 618 -17.71 -16.54 -7.43
N GLU A 619 -18.11 -16.16 -8.64
CA GLU A 619 -19.49 -15.72 -8.89
C GLU A 619 -20.52 -16.84 -8.71
N ARG A 620 -20.17 -18.07 -9.10
CA ARG A 620 -21.01 -19.25 -8.85
C ARG A 620 -21.20 -19.46 -7.36
N GLN A 621 -20.10 -19.48 -6.59
CA GLN A 621 -20.13 -19.66 -5.14
C GLN A 621 -20.93 -18.54 -4.44
N ARG A 622 -20.79 -17.30 -4.88
CA ARG A 622 -21.59 -16.18 -4.36
C ARG A 622 -23.08 -16.34 -4.61
N ARG A 623 -23.47 -16.87 -5.77
CA ARG A 623 -24.89 -17.17 -6.04
C ARG A 623 -25.40 -18.29 -5.13
N GLU A 624 -24.63 -19.36 -4.95
CA GLU A 624 -25.00 -20.46 -4.07
C GLU A 624 -25.09 -20.02 -2.61
N ALA A 625 -24.16 -19.22 -2.11
CA ALA A 625 -24.19 -18.67 -0.77
C ALA A 625 -25.43 -17.80 -0.52
N ARG A 626 -25.87 -17.03 -1.53
CA ARG A 626 -27.13 -16.25 -1.43
C ARG A 626 -28.37 -17.13 -1.37
N GLN A 627 -28.37 -18.23 -2.11
CA GLN A 627 -29.52 -19.18 -2.10
C GLN A 627 -29.60 -19.98 -0.80
N ASN A 628 -28.46 -20.20 -0.14
CA ASN A 628 -28.32 -20.98 1.09
C ASN A 628 -27.89 -20.10 2.28
N GLU A 629 -28.41 -18.88 2.32
CA GLU A 629 -28.11 -17.90 3.37
C GLU A 629 -28.50 -18.45 4.76
N VAL A 630 -27.56 -18.33 5.73
CA VAL A 630 -27.79 -18.77 7.11
C VAL A 630 -28.61 -17.73 7.85
N THR A 631 -29.87 -18.03 8.15
CA THR A 631 -30.74 -17.13 8.93
C THR A 631 -30.49 -17.34 10.42
N LEU A 632 -30.07 -16.27 11.14
CA LEU A 632 -29.85 -16.34 12.57
C LEU A 632 -31.12 -16.32 13.39
N SER A 633 -31.13 -17.08 14.48
CA SER A 633 -32.18 -17.01 15.51
C SER A 633 -31.72 -16.04 16.62
N SER A 634 -32.68 -15.22 17.10
CA SER A 634 -32.42 -14.33 18.26
C SER A 634 -32.64 -15.05 19.62
N THR A 635 -33.08 -16.29 19.62
CA THR A 635 -33.47 -17.02 20.84
C THR A 635 -32.77 -18.37 21.01
N THR A 636 -32.25 -18.95 19.94
CA THR A 636 -31.60 -20.27 19.94
C THR A 636 -30.26 -20.23 19.19
N PRO A 637 -29.31 -21.09 19.53
CA PRO A 637 -28.09 -21.25 18.75
C PRO A 637 -28.37 -21.53 17.27
N THR A 638 -27.72 -20.83 16.37
CA THR A 638 -27.71 -21.15 14.94
C THR A 638 -26.37 -21.76 14.60
N VAL A 639 -26.38 -23.06 14.27
CA VAL A 639 -25.19 -23.85 13.94
C VAL A 639 -25.29 -24.29 12.49
N TRP A 640 -24.20 -24.18 11.74
CA TRP A 640 -24.14 -24.67 10.35
C TRP A 640 -22.80 -25.36 10.05
N ASN A 641 -22.81 -26.24 9.05
CA ASN A 641 -21.62 -26.91 8.55
C ASN A 641 -20.76 -25.90 7.77
N ALA A 642 -19.48 -25.78 8.13
CA ALA A 642 -18.57 -24.84 7.51
C ALA A 642 -18.28 -25.17 6.03
N ALA A 643 -18.35 -26.46 5.64
CA ALA A 643 -18.17 -26.87 4.25
C ALA A 643 -19.46 -26.74 3.40
N ALA A 644 -20.59 -26.33 4.02
CA ALA A 644 -21.82 -26.07 3.27
C ALA A 644 -21.79 -24.68 2.64
N THR A 645 -21.69 -24.63 1.32
CA THR A 645 -21.74 -23.41 0.49
C THR A 645 -20.82 -22.24 0.91
N PRO A 646 -19.55 -22.46 1.32
CA PRO A 646 -18.65 -21.37 1.57
C PRO A 646 -18.24 -20.69 0.26
N ILE A 647 -17.99 -19.37 0.32
CA ILE A 647 -17.28 -18.64 -0.72
C ILE A 647 -15.79 -18.77 -0.40
N LEU A 648 -15.06 -19.52 -1.21
CA LEU A 648 -13.65 -19.83 -1.00
C LEU A 648 -12.75 -18.94 -1.86
N THR A 649 -11.67 -18.45 -1.31
CA THR A 649 -10.65 -17.73 -2.06
C THR A 649 -9.26 -18.32 -1.82
N GLN A 650 -8.45 -18.33 -2.86
CA GLN A 650 -7.03 -18.72 -2.88
C GLN A 650 -6.76 -20.11 -2.28
N LYS A 651 -5.91 -20.22 -1.25
CA LYS A 651 -5.48 -21.51 -0.71
C LYS A 651 -6.53 -22.21 0.16
N MET A 652 -7.53 -21.50 0.67
CA MET A 652 -8.54 -22.11 1.53
C MET A 652 -9.44 -23.06 0.73
N THR A 653 -9.64 -24.25 1.24
CA THR A 653 -10.32 -25.35 0.52
C THR A 653 -11.14 -26.22 1.48
N ILE A 654 -11.93 -27.15 0.89
CA ILE A 654 -12.66 -28.16 1.64
C ILE A 654 -11.83 -29.44 1.73
N GLY A 655 -11.55 -29.88 2.95
CA GLY A 655 -10.92 -31.16 3.27
C GLY A 655 -11.94 -32.23 3.65
N LYS A 656 -11.48 -33.47 3.81
CA LYS A 656 -12.27 -34.61 4.23
C LYS A 656 -11.68 -35.23 5.50
N ASP A 657 -12.54 -35.47 6.50
CA ASP A 657 -12.21 -36.17 7.74
C ASP A 657 -13.51 -36.84 8.24
N THR A 658 -13.46 -38.14 8.50
CA THR A 658 -14.63 -38.91 8.94
C THR A 658 -15.11 -38.48 10.33
N ALA A 659 -14.25 -37.84 11.14
CA ALA A 659 -14.59 -37.30 12.46
C ALA A 659 -15.20 -35.90 12.39
N ALA A 660 -15.13 -35.21 11.24
CA ALA A 660 -15.73 -33.92 11.02
C ALA A 660 -17.25 -34.04 10.77
N ASP A 661 -17.99 -32.95 11.02
CA ASP A 661 -19.42 -32.89 10.69
C ASP A 661 -19.64 -33.14 9.19
N ARG A 662 -20.50 -34.11 8.87
CA ARG A 662 -20.72 -34.58 7.49
C ARG A 662 -19.46 -34.99 6.73
N GLY A 663 -18.38 -35.33 7.44
CA GLY A 663 -17.12 -35.77 6.87
C GLY A 663 -16.31 -34.71 6.14
N GLN A 664 -16.64 -33.42 6.33
CA GLN A 664 -15.99 -32.32 5.61
C GLN A 664 -15.67 -31.14 6.53
N PHE A 665 -14.61 -30.42 6.19
CA PHE A 665 -14.17 -29.23 6.91
C PHE A 665 -13.54 -28.20 5.96
N VAL A 666 -13.45 -26.96 6.38
CA VAL A 666 -12.73 -25.88 5.70
C VAL A 666 -11.38 -25.68 6.36
N TRP A 667 -10.33 -25.48 5.57
CA TRP A 667 -8.98 -25.23 6.05
C TRP A 667 -8.06 -24.65 5.00
N THR A 668 -6.89 -24.15 5.41
CA THR A 668 -5.76 -23.90 4.50
C THR A 668 -4.81 -25.08 4.61
N PRO A 669 -4.56 -25.82 3.53
CA PRO A 669 -3.60 -26.91 3.53
C PRO A 669 -2.19 -26.47 3.93
N GLY A 670 -1.54 -27.23 4.82
CA GLY A 670 -0.18 -27.02 5.29
C GLY A 670 0.35 -28.20 6.10
N GLU A 671 1.63 -28.17 6.44
CA GLU A 671 2.27 -29.17 7.27
C GLU A 671 2.13 -28.81 8.76
N PRO A 672 1.62 -29.71 9.61
CA PRO A 672 1.44 -29.42 11.03
C PRO A 672 2.74 -28.96 11.72
N GLY A 673 2.67 -27.91 12.56
CA GLY A 673 3.79 -27.37 13.32
C GLY A 673 4.78 -26.54 12.51
N ARG A 674 4.52 -26.32 11.22
CA ARG A 674 5.29 -25.42 10.40
C ARG A 674 4.51 -24.11 10.24
N ARG A 675 5.06 -23.01 10.74
CA ARG A 675 4.43 -21.70 10.54
C ARG A 675 4.27 -21.42 9.05
N GLY A 676 3.05 -21.56 8.61
CA GLY A 676 2.60 -21.27 7.27
C GLY A 676 1.39 -20.35 7.36
N GLY A 677 0.94 -19.91 6.23
CA GLY A 677 -0.22 -19.04 6.14
C GLY A 677 -0.37 -18.65 4.67
N GLY A 678 -0.55 -17.44 4.45
CA GLY A 678 -0.71 -16.90 3.12
C GLY A 678 -2.15 -16.47 2.88
N PRO A 679 -2.45 -16.04 1.66
CA PRO A 679 -3.77 -15.57 1.34
C PRO A 679 -4.78 -16.73 1.28
N GLY A 680 -5.97 -16.47 1.73
CA GLY A 680 -7.08 -17.39 1.64
C GLY A 680 -8.20 -16.96 2.57
N SER A 681 -9.45 -17.22 2.18
CA SER A 681 -10.60 -16.98 3.02
C SER A 681 -11.74 -17.92 2.69
N ALA A 682 -12.60 -18.15 3.69
CA ALA A 682 -13.91 -18.76 3.53
C ALA A 682 -14.96 -17.83 4.12
N SER A 683 -16.02 -17.54 3.36
CA SER A 683 -17.07 -16.63 3.77
C SER A 683 -18.43 -17.28 3.67
N TRP A 684 -19.31 -16.96 4.61
CA TRP A 684 -20.70 -17.42 4.65
C TRP A 684 -21.63 -16.22 4.70
N GLN A 685 -22.68 -16.24 3.88
CA GLN A 685 -23.70 -15.21 3.95
C GLN A 685 -24.66 -15.53 5.10
N ILE A 686 -24.85 -14.56 5.99
CA ILE A 686 -25.75 -14.65 7.14
C ILE A 686 -26.81 -13.56 7.07
N PHE A 687 -28.03 -13.89 7.48
CA PHE A 687 -29.13 -12.94 7.62
C PHE A 687 -29.54 -12.80 9.09
N VAL A 688 -29.54 -11.57 9.58
CA VAL A 688 -29.96 -11.17 10.93
C VAL A 688 -31.34 -10.56 10.82
N PRO A 689 -32.41 -11.27 11.25
CA PRO A 689 -33.79 -10.80 11.08
C PRO A 689 -34.13 -9.64 12.03
N SER A 690 -33.47 -9.55 13.18
CA SER A 690 -33.63 -8.48 14.17
C SER A 690 -32.31 -8.15 14.82
N THR A 691 -32.08 -6.86 15.11
CA THR A 691 -30.87 -6.42 15.82
C THR A 691 -30.70 -7.17 17.14
N GLY A 692 -29.50 -7.74 17.38
CA GLY A 692 -29.22 -8.54 18.56
C GLY A 692 -27.73 -8.58 18.92
N LEU A 693 -27.45 -9.21 20.08
CA LEU A 693 -26.10 -9.58 20.49
C LEU A 693 -25.91 -11.06 20.21
N TYR A 694 -24.78 -11.41 19.59
CA TYR A 694 -24.45 -12.78 19.23
C TYR A 694 -23.03 -13.12 19.65
N TYR A 695 -22.80 -14.38 20.03
CA TYR A 695 -21.51 -14.93 20.38
C TYR A 695 -21.07 -15.89 19.28
N LEU A 696 -19.86 -15.69 18.78
CA LEU A 696 -19.31 -16.50 17.68
C LEU A 696 -18.53 -17.70 18.23
N TRP A 697 -18.75 -18.87 17.63
CA TRP A 697 -18.10 -20.13 17.94
C TRP A 697 -17.67 -20.85 16.68
N ALA A 698 -16.54 -21.57 16.76
CA ALA A 698 -16.10 -22.49 15.74
C ALA A 698 -15.80 -23.86 16.34
N HIS A 699 -16.24 -24.93 15.71
CA HIS A 699 -15.87 -26.29 16.02
C HIS A 699 -14.63 -26.65 15.21
N VAL A 700 -13.49 -26.83 15.86
CA VAL A 700 -12.17 -26.82 15.25
C VAL A 700 -11.34 -28.04 15.60
N SER A 701 -10.40 -28.38 14.74
CA SER A 701 -9.31 -29.29 14.98
C SER A 701 -8.00 -28.55 14.67
N THR A 702 -7.20 -28.34 15.69
CA THR A 702 -5.97 -27.55 15.69
C THR A 702 -4.84 -28.45 16.17
N PRO A 703 -4.02 -28.98 15.23
CA PRO A 703 -3.06 -30.04 15.57
C PRO A 703 -1.91 -29.57 16.47
N THR A 704 -1.44 -28.32 16.31
CA THR A 704 -0.33 -27.75 17.09
C THR A 704 -0.60 -26.29 17.47
N PRO A 705 0.18 -25.71 18.40
CA PRO A 705 0.08 -24.28 18.73
C PRO A 705 0.49 -23.33 17.59
N ASP A 706 1.12 -23.82 16.54
CA ASP A 706 1.44 -23.05 15.33
C ASP A 706 0.35 -23.21 14.22
N ASP A 707 -0.73 -23.96 14.53
CA ASP A 707 -1.86 -24.24 13.64
C ASP A 707 -3.19 -24.02 14.37
N ASP A 708 -3.31 -22.98 15.21
CA ASP A 708 -4.45 -22.79 16.11
C ASP A 708 -5.09 -21.40 16.00
N SER A 709 -5.05 -20.78 14.83
CA SER A 709 -5.66 -19.47 14.67
C SER A 709 -6.18 -19.14 13.27
N PHE A 710 -7.22 -18.29 13.27
CA PHE A 710 -7.72 -17.57 12.08
C PHE A 710 -7.67 -16.06 12.34
N ILE A 711 -7.89 -15.27 11.28
CA ILE A 711 -8.40 -13.91 11.39
C ILE A 711 -9.87 -13.96 11.03
N VAL A 712 -10.74 -13.39 11.85
CA VAL A 712 -12.18 -13.33 11.59
C VAL A 712 -12.64 -11.91 11.30
N SER A 713 -13.63 -11.78 10.41
CA SER A 713 -14.35 -10.52 10.19
C SER A 713 -15.81 -10.77 9.90
N ILE A 714 -16.66 -9.78 10.21
CA ILE A 714 -18.06 -9.72 9.78
C ILE A 714 -18.25 -8.38 9.09
N THR A 715 -18.69 -8.42 7.83
CA THR A 715 -18.97 -7.22 7.04
C THR A 715 -20.41 -7.25 6.53
N ASP A 716 -21.02 -6.09 6.29
CA ASP A 716 -22.21 -6.04 5.47
C ASP A 716 -21.91 -6.40 4.00
N LEU A 717 -22.91 -6.45 3.15
CA LEU A 717 -22.72 -6.81 1.73
C LEU A 717 -21.97 -5.73 0.93
N ASP A 718 -21.85 -4.52 1.48
CA ASP A 718 -21.06 -3.43 0.94
C ASP A 718 -19.64 -3.41 1.51
N GLN A 719 -19.28 -4.45 2.28
CA GLN A 719 -17.99 -4.67 2.93
C GLN A 719 -17.65 -3.66 4.04
N ASN A 720 -18.65 -2.99 4.61
CA ASN A 720 -18.45 -2.23 5.83
C ASN A 720 -18.35 -3.19 7.01
N PRO A 721 -17.26 -3.18 7.79
CA PRO A 721 -17.08 -4.14 8.87
C PRO A 721 -17.96 -3.80 10.07
N VAL A 722 -18.68 -4.78 10.55
CA VAL A 722 -19.31 -4.80 11.87
C VAL A 722 -18.34 -5.40 12.91
N LEU A 723 -17.62 -6.43 12.51
CA LEU A 723 -16.43 -6.94 13.19
C LEU A 723 -15.25 -6.76 12.21
N PRO A 724 -14.30 -5.87 12.51
CA PRO A 724 -13.11 -5.72 11.67
C PRO A 724 -12.26 -6.99 11.72
N ARG A 725 -11.31 -7.13 10.80
CA ARG A 725 -10.34 -8.23 10.82
C ARG A 725 -9.64 -8.29 12.17
N THR A 726 -9.94 -9.33 12.92
CA THR A 726 -9.48 -9.53 14.29
C THR A 726 -8.85 -10.92 14.41
N ASP A 727 -7.66 -10.98 15.00
CA ASP A 727 -7.00 -12.26 15.30
C ASP A 727 -7.89 -13.09 16.22
N TRP A 728 -8.09 -14.33 15.85
CA TRP A 728 -8.84 -15.31 16.62
C TRP A 728 -7.95 -16.50 16.96
N PRO A 729 -7.16 -16.42 18.05
CA PRO A 729 -6.52 -17.60 18.62
C PRO A 729 -7.61 -18.58 19.08
N LEU A 730 -7.47 -19.84 18.73
CA LEU A 730 -8.40 -20.90 19.04
C LEU A 730 -7.84 -21.77 20.18
N VAL A 731 -8.64 -22.69 20.66
CA VAL A 731 -8.15 -23.72 21.59
C VAL A 731 -7.28 -24.70 20.80
N THR A 732 -6.03 -24.94 21.25
CA THR A 732 -5.17 -26.00 20.68
C THR A 732 -5.69 -27.37 21.11
N THR A 733 -6.19 -28.16 20.16
CA THR A 733 -6.90 -29.41 20.47
C THR A 733 -6.01 -30.64 20.40
N GLY A 734 -4.83 -30.55 19.80
CA GLY A 734 -3.96 -31.71 19.55
C GLY A 734 -4.53 -32.68 18.53
N GLY A 735 -5.50 -32.24 17.70
CA GLY A 735 -6.14 -33.02 16.64
C GLY A 735 -7.63 -33.34 16.82
N PRO A 736 -8.17 -33.65 18.02
CA PRO A 736 -9.60 -33.84 18.25
C PRO A 736 -10.42 -32.58 17.94
N TRP A 737 -11.69 -32.77 17.52
CA TRP A 737 -12.61 -31.68 17.25
C TRP A 737 -13.22 -31.13 18.55
N GLN A 738 -13.17 -29.80 18.74
CA GLN A 738 -13.70 -29.09 19.92
C GLN A 738 -14.25 -27.71 19.56
N TRP A 739 -15.20 -27.21 20.36
CA TRP A 739 -15.70 -25.87 20.24
C TRP A 739 -14.72 -24.84 20.84
N SER A 740 -14.48 -23.77 20.11
CA SER A 740 -13.70 -22.59 20.54
C SER A 740 -14.54 -21.34 20.39
N SER A 741 -14.63 -20.52 21.43
CA SER A 741 -15.36 -19.22 21.38
C SER A 741 -14.52 -18.10 20.75
N PHE A 742 -15.15 -17.02 20.39
CA PHE A 742 -14.49 -15.78 19.99
C PHE A 742 -14.66 -14.69 21.07
N PRO A 743 -13.54 -14.17 21.67
CA PRO A 743 -12.21 -14.81 21.75
C PRO A 743 -12.24 -16.15 22.51
N ALA A 744 -11.21 -16.99 22.33
CA ALA A 744 -11.15 -18.29 23.01
C ALA A 744 -11.08 -18.19 24.54
N SER A 745 -10.54 -17.08 25.08
CA SER A 745 -10.40 -16.86 26.54
C SER A 745 -11.73 -16.59 27.24
N ALA A 746 -12.68 -15.92 26.55
CA ALA A 746 -14.03 -15.65 27.08
C ALA A 746 -14.91 -15.16 25.92
N PRO A 747 -16.10 -15.76 25.71
CA PRO A 747 -17.01 -15.33 24.66
C PRO A 747 -17.37 -13.85 24.79
N THR A 748 -17.20 -13.09 23.73
CA THR A 748 -17.52 -11.65 23.69
C THR A 748 -18.68 -11.41 22.71
N PRO A 749 -19.72 -10.66 23.13
CA PRO A 749 -20.85 -10.42 22.25
C PRO A 749 -20.52 -9.47 21.10
N ILE A 750 -20.98 -9.82 19.91
CA ILE A 750 -20.93 -9.01 18.71
C ILE A 750 -22.32 -8.44 18.47
N ARG A 751 -22.47 -7.13 18.41
CA ARG A 751 -23.76 -6.51 18.08
C ARG A 751 -23.94 -6.55 16.57
N LEU A 752 -24.95 -7.31 16.11
CA LEU A 752 -25.34 -7.37 14.70
C LEU A 752 -26.69 -6.65 14.51
N PRO A 753 -26.71 -5.52 13.80
CA PRO A 753 -27.96 -4.90 13.35
C PRO A 753 -28.76 -5.83 12.45
N LYS A 754 -30.07 -5.58 12.30
CA LYS A 754 -30.89 -6.27 11.29
C LYS A 754 -30.28 -6.04 9.90
N GLY A 755 -30.01 -7.12 9.14
CA GLY A 755 -29.38 -7.01 7.83
C GLY A 755 -28.75 -8.30 7.33
N ARG A 756 -28.05 -8.20 6.21
CA ARG A 756 -27.28 -9.28 5.60
C ARG A 756 -25.80 -9.01 5.74
N TYR A 757 -25.05 -10.05 6.08
CA TYR A 757 -23.61 -9.94 6.35
C TYR A 757 -22.86 -11.09 5.72
N LEU A 758 -21.54 -10.90 5.57
CA LEU A 758 -20.56 -11.94 5.29
C LEU A 758 -19.72 -12.16 6.56
N LEU A 759 -19.83 -13.35 7.14
CA LEU A 759 -18.86 -13.82 8.14
C LEU A 759 -17.73 -14.46 7.39
N THR A 760 -16.49 -14.02 7.63
CA THR A 760 -15.31 -14.47 6.90
C THR A 760 -14.22 -14.94 7.86
N LEU A 761 -13.72 -16.15 7.64
CA LEU A 761 -12.47 -16.61 8.19
C LEU A 761 -11.36 -16.39 7.16
N HIS A 762 -10.29 -15.70 7.55
CA HIS A 762 -9.10 -15.52 6.75
C HIS A 762 -7.97 -16.38 7.30
N THR A 763 -7.14 -16.90 6.42
CA THR A 763 -5.95 -17.65 6.82
C THR A 763 -5.04 -16.76 7.65
N ARG A 764 -4.65 -17.25 8.84
CA ARG A 764 -3.56 -16.72 9.65
C ARG A 764 -2.45 -17.75 9.74
N GLU A 765 -2.84 -18.98 10.01
CA GLU A 765 -1.98 -20.16 10.04
C GLU A 765 -2.58 -21.25 9.14
N ASP A 766 -1.74 -22.06 8.52
CA ASP A 766 -2.19 -23.24 7.80
C ASP A 766 -2.38 -24.42 8.79
N GLY A 767 -3.02 -25.49 8.34
CA GLY A 767 -3.29 -26.64 9.20
C GLY A 767 -4.54 -26.54 10.09
N THR A 768 -4.98 -25.31 10.46
CA THR A 768 -6.21 -25.10 11.26
C THR A 768 -7.45 -25.50 10.49
N LYS A 769 -8.29 -26.36 11.08
CA LYS A 769 -9.50 -26.92 10.47
C LYS A 769 -10.76 -26.45 11.18
N VAL A 770 -11.84 -26.19 10.43
CA VAL A 770 -13.18 -25.86 10.97
C VAL A 770 -14.24 -26.66 10.22
N ASP A 771 -15.10 -27.39 10.95
CA ASP A 771 -16.20 -28.15 10.35
C ASP A 771 -17.59 -27.53 10.63
N ARG A 772 -17.75 -26.82 11.73
CA ARG A 772 -18.98 -26.10 12.09
C ARG A 772 -18.69 -24.70 12.61
N LEU A 773 -19.60 -23.81 12.32
CA LEU A 773 -19.66 -22.47 12.89
C LEU A 773 -20.99 -22.29 13.61
N ALA A 774 -21.01 -21.42 14.62
CA ALA A 774 -22.22 -21.06 15.30
C ALA A 774 -22.25 -19.59 15.71
N LEU A 775 -23.45 -19.00 15.69
CA LEU A 775 -23.76 -17.72 16.32
C LEU A 775 -24.88 -17.97 17.33
N THR A 776 -24.59 -17.68 18.61
CA THR A 776 -25.49 -17.97 19.74
C THR A 776 -25.98 -16.68 20.38
N PRO A 777 -27.23 -16.61 20.86
CA PRO A 777 -27.73 -15.43 21.58
C PRO A 777 -27.25 -15.36 23.05
N SER A 778 -26.61 -16.40 23.54
CA SER A 778 -26.01 -16.49 24.89
C SER A 778 -24.52 -16.88 24.79
N PRO A 779 -23.71 -16.62 25.84
CA PRO A 779 -22.30 -17.00 25.87
C PRO A 779 -22.06 -18.51 26.01
N ASP A 780 -23.12 -19.31 26.07
CA ASP A 780 -23.02 -20.75 26.24
C ASP A 780 -22.60 -21.44 24.94
N GLN A 781 -21.86 -22.52 25.08
CA GLN A 781 -21.44 -23.35 23.95
C GLN A 781 -22.67 -23.90 23.22
N PRO A 782 -22.66 -23.85 21.86
CA PRO A 782 -23.80 -24.32 21.06
C PRO A 782 -24.07 -25.82 21.15
#